data_00d80f156b475f9ea57b9dd0eb06c55c
#
_entry.id   00d80f156b475f9ea57b9dd0eb06c55c
#
_cell.length_a   1.000
_cell.length_b   1.000
_cell.length_c   1.000
_cell.angle_alpha   90.00
_cell.angle_beta   90.00
_cell.angle_gamma   90.00
#
_symmetry.space_group_name_H-M   'P 1'
#
loop_
_entity.id
_entity.type
_entity.pdbx_description
1 polymer ?
#
loop_
_entity_poly.entity_id
_entity_poly.type
_entity_poly.pdbx_seq_one_letter_code
_entity_poly.pdbx_strand_id
1 'polypeptide(L)'
;MVRLMGYDVFTKNDIILDASSPVDLGKLMMSPLEVGIAEVEVVAEKRQLVYKLDKKVVEASSNMMGGGGSAVDILENTPSIRVDAEGDVTFRGSSGFLVYIDGKPSVFSGTQALEQVPAGHIENIEIITTPSAKHDTEGDVGIINIITKKHSQRGLSGMVNLSGSTWLSRHVDFLLAQQHQRSRWYIGGQWTDRLRKSDFDQEKMTVVGDQTTTSHSVGPRTGDSYHYTMKGGWSLNLPKTTITLDLEGGYGGNKRKGEMNYKETRSVAGGSPVTEDYRSIDDYDNDENIGLGSLAVQHKFNDKGHELSGSAYYKYGGHALEYFFNDLMSLEGQRQQGHRAYEAEHRETMRINLDYALPFGKGGKLEAGYQYYSYLEDGDYNMEWWDPKGQTFFWRDDIYNTFYFQEGVNSIYTIISHTWKNLEAQAGVRGEHTHTVLRSSVEGADRTKNRFEFFPSVHLGYTFPNEHRLLASYSRRTTRPQLFYMEPYITYRDFYTAEIGNPDIRPEYINSFELNYRKSFGENTVSATVFHRYRKDKIERLRVPYSAGVTLDSMANVGHDYSTGIELSVSLHPVRWWNTTVNGNVYHYKVKNEQAAGGNTTSSTNYDILWNNLFNLGKYTRIQLDGSFVGPSVTTQGRTDAYWYANVAVRQQLCNRKLTATLAFRDIFRSAKYISDIQTADLRSLTRIKPKYPQITLTLSWTFNSFKAKSTQAKEDRSEMFEGIKH
;
A
#
# COMPACT_ATOMS: atom_id res chain seq x y z
N MET A 1 44.62 -35.24 -35.88
CA MET A 1 43.95 -34.07 -35.32
C MET A 1 42.57 -33.89 -35.95
N VAL A 2 41.51 -33.88 -35.14
CA VAL A 2 40.15 -33.66 -35.61
C VAL A 2 39.68 -32.31 -35.04
N ARG A 3 39.06 -31.46 -35.89
CA ARG A 3 38.48 -30.19 -35.52
C ARG A 3 37.01 -30.18 -35.89
N LEU A 4 36.15 -29.83 -34.93
CA LEU A 4 34.74 -29.63 -35.16
C LEU A 4 34.36 -28.29 -34.52
N MET A 5 33.53 -27.51 -35.18
CA MET A 5 33.11 -26.19 -34.70
C MET A 5 32.28 -26.36 -33.40
N GLY A 6 32.72 -25.71 -32.33
CA GLY A 6 32.07 -25.82 -31.01
C GLY A 6 32.64 -26.94 -30.11
N TYR A 7 33.73 -27.58 -30.50
CA TYR A 7 34.41 -28.62 -29.69
C TYR A 7 35.92 -28.36 -29.60
N ASP A 8 36.54 -28.82 -28.49
CA ASP A 8 37.97 -28.81 -28.32
C ASP A 8 38.67 -29.63 -29.39
N VAL A 9 39.89 -29.21 -29.76
CA VAL A 9 40.70 -29.89 -30.77
C VAL A 9 41.12 -31.26 -30.21
N PHE A 10 40.65 -32.34 -30.81
CA PHE A 10 41.06 -33.67 -30.43
C PHE A 10 42.36 -34.03 -31.20
N THR A 11 43.41 -34.40 -30.46
CA THR A 11 44.67 -34.85 -31.05
C THR A 11 44.95 -36.28 -30.55
N LYS A 12 45.17 -37.20 -31.50
CA LYS A 12 45.62 -38.56 -31.21
C LYS A 12 47.00 -38.70 -31.84
N ASN A 13 48.01 -38.91 -31.01
CA ASN A 13 49.41 -39.12 -31.43
C ASN A 13 49.65 -40.63 -31.60
N ASP A 14 50.81 -40.98 -32.20
CA ASP A 14 51.32 -42.34 -32.35
C ASP A 14 50.43 -43.28 -33.20
N ILE A 15 49.82 -42.74 -34.26
CA ILE A 15 49.14 -43.56 -35.27
C ILE A 15 50.17 -44.06 -36.26
N ILE A 16 50.45 -45.35 -36.23
CA ILE A 16 51.32 -46.02 -37.19
C ILE A 16 50.46 -46.34 -38.41
N LEU A 17 50.81 -45.75 -39.55
CA LEU A 17 50.17 -46.05 -40.84
C LEU A 17 50.97 -47.10 -41.57
N ASP A 18 50.35 -48.24 -41.88
CA ASP A 18 50.88 -49.27 -42.75
C ASP A 18 50.16 -49.20 -44.13
N ALA A 19 50.92 -49.27 -45.20
CA ALA A 19 50.41 -49.13 -46.57
C ALA A 19 49.42 -50.24 -46.99
N SER A 20 49.30 -51.31 -46.20
CA SER A 20 48.48 -52.49 -46.48
C SER A 20 47.16 -52.64 -45.76
N SER A 21 46.88 -51.76 -44.76
CA SER A 21 45.68 -51.90 -43.93
C SER A 21 45.10 -50.54 -43.52
N PRO A 22 43.76 -50.30 -43.62
CA PRO A 22 43.11 -49.11 -43.10
C PRO A 22 43.17 -49.10 -41.57
N VAL A 23 43.54 -47.95 -40.97
CA VAL A 23 43.51 -47.79 -39.51
C VAL A 23 42.17 -47.27 -39.09
N ASP A 24 41.38 -48.08 -38.41
CA ASP A 24 40.14 -47.66 -37.78
C ASP A 24 40.47 -46.99 -36.43
N LEU A 25 40.16 -45.69 -36.29
CA LEU A 25 40.38 -44.91 -35.07
C LEU A 25 39.26 -45.10 -34.05
N GLY A 26 38.19 -45.87 -34.39
CA GLY A 26 37.04 -46.07 -33.52
C GLY A 26 36.24 -44.81 -33.30
N LYS A 27 35.38 -44.83 -32.26
CA LYS A 27 34.55 -43.70 -31.87
C LYS A 27 35.38 -42.63 -31.14
N LEU A 28 35.53 -41.46 -31.77
CA LEU A 28 36.24 -40.32 -31.17
C LEU A 28 35.24 -39.47 -30.36
N MET A 29 35.46 -39.35 -29.06
CA MET A 29 34.69 -38.46 -28.16
C MET A 29 35.36 -37.14 -28.08
N MET A 30 34.67 -36.07 -28.49
CA MET A 30 35.17 -34.70 -28.41
C MET A 30 34.41 -33.95 -27.27
N SER A 31 35.16 -33.20 -26.47
CA SER A 31 34.57 -32.33 -25.43
C SER A 31 34.03 -31.06 -26.08
N PRO A 32 32.83 -30.59 -25.75
CA PRO A 32 32.36 -29.30 -26.19
C PRO A 32 33.32 -28.22 -25.74
N LEU A 33 33.64 -27.26 -26.64
CA LEU A 33 34.46 -26.09 -26.29
C LEU A 33 33.63 -25.25 -25.30
N GLU A 34 33.93 -25.33 -24.04
CA GLU A 34 33.46 -24.35 -23.06
C GLU A 34 34.14 -23.01 -23.35
N VAL A 35 33.66 -22.29 -24.36
CA VAL A 35 33.95 -20.87 -24.47
C VAL A 35 33.27 -20.25 -23.25
N GLY A 36 34.00 -20.06 -22.19
CA GLY A 36 33.66 -19.12 -21.14
C GLY A 36 33.57 -17.75 -21.77
N ILE A 37 32.46 -17.45 -22.47
CA ILE A 37 32.09 -16.09 -22.76
C ILE A 37 31.95 -15.51 -21.35
N ALA A 38 32.94 -14.69 -20.94
CA ALA A 38 32.78 -13.80 -19.83
C ALA A 38 31.45 -13.10 -20.11
N GLU A 39 30.42 -13.51 -19.39
CA GLU A 39 29.07 -12.96 -19.51
C GLU A 39 29.24 -11.47 -19.28
N VAL A 40 29.32 -10.70 -20.37
CA VAL A 40 29.22 -9.25 -20.29
C VAL A 40 27.80 -9.00 -19.87
N GLU A 41 27.59 -9.08 -18.56
CA GLU A 41 26.36 -8.67 -17.92
C GLU A 41 26.27 -7.15 -18.11
N VAL A 42 25.67 -6.73 -19.21
CA VAL A 42 25.19 -5.36 -19.35
C VAL A 42 24.04 -5.26 -18.36
N VAL A 43 24.36 -4.97 -17.11
CA VAL A 43 23.39 -4.53 -16.12
C VAL A 43 22.99 -3.12 -16.55
N ALA A 44 22.05 -3.02 -17.48
CA ALA A 44 21.35 -1.77 -17.69
C ALA A 44 20.65 -1.46 -16.36
N GLU A 45 21.07 -0.41 -15.67
CA GLU A 45 20.36 0.05 -14.49
C GLU A 45 18.93 0.39 -14.90
N LYS A 46 17.97 -0.30 -14.29
CA LYS A 46 16.57 0.01 -14.51
C LYS A 46 16.30 1.40 -13.96
N ARG A 47 15.58 2.22 -14.69
CA ARG A 47 15.16 3.57 -14.25
C ARG A 47 14.34 3.41 -12.97
N GLN A 48 14.60 4.24 -11.96
CA GLN A 48 13.94 4.20 -10.67
C GLN A 48 12.42 4.43 -10.80
N LEU A 49 12.01 5.23 -11.77
CA LEU A 49 10.62 5.54 -12.07
C LEU A 49 10.38 5.49 -13.59
N VAL A 50 9.40 4.70 -14.02
CA VAL A 50 8.98 4.55 -15.42
C VAL A 50 7.50 4.93 -15.55
N TYR A 51 7.13 5.73 -16.55
CA TYR A 51 5.76 6.13 -16.82
C TYR A 51 5.19 5.37 -18.01
N LYS A 52 3.99 4.78 -17.86
CA LYS A 52 3.17 4.20 -18.93
C LYS A 52 1.96 5.08 -19.19
N LEU A 53 1.03 4.70 -20.11
CA LEU A 53 -0.15 5.50 -20.46
C LEU A 53 -1.04 5.79 -19.25
N ASP A 54 -1.23 4.79 -18.40
CA ASP A 54 -2.17 4.77 -17.29
C ASP A 54 -1.50 4.70 -15.91
N LYS A 55 -0.16 4.57 -15.83
CA LYS A 55 0.54 4.29 -14.56
C LYS A 55 1.97 4.77 -14.49
N LYS A 56 2.44 5.01 -13.25
CA LYS A 56 3.84 5.19 -12.89
C LYS A 56 4.36 3.88 -12.32
N VAL A 57 5.56 3.46 -12.69
CA VAL A 57 6.19 2.21 -12.22
C VAL A 57 7.42 2.55 -11.41
N VAL A 58 7.43 2.18 -10.14
CA VAL A 58 8.55 2.34 -9.20
C VAL A 58 9.31 1.03 -9.11
N GLU A 59 10.58 1.03 -9.45
CA GLU A 59 11.43 -0.16 -9.42
C GLU A 59 11.89 -0.45 -7.98
N ALA A 60 11.40 -1.55 -7.39
CA ALA A 60 11.70 -1.89 -6.00
C ALA A 60 13.19 -2.18 -5.75
N SER A 61 13.91 -2.69 -6.73
CA SER A 61 15.34 -3.01 -6.60
C SER A 61 16.23 -1.78 -6.44
N SER A 62 15.75 -0.60 -6.80
CA SER A 62 16.45 0.67 -6.63
C SER A 62 16.30 1.25 -5.22
N ASN A 63 15.28 0.86 -4.47
CA ASN A 63 15.05 1.32 -3.10
C ASN A 63 15.74 0.39 -2.09
N MET A 64 16.73 0.91 -1.35
CA MET A 64 17.48 0.14 -0.36
C MET A 64 16.88 0.21 1.05
N MET A 65 16.06 1.22 1.33
CA MET A 65 15.38 1.37 2.62
C MET A 65 14.34 0.27 2.87
N GLY A 66 13.76 -0.27 1.78
CA GLY A 66 12.82 -1.39 1.85
C GLY A 66 13.45 -2.75 2.15
N GLY A 67 14.78 -2.86 2.24
CA GLY A 67 15.43 -4.14 2.53
C GLY A 67 15.01 -4.70 3.89
N GLY A 68 14.36 -5.89 3.93
CA GLY A 68 13.88 -6.53 5.15
C GLY A 68 12.63 -5.88 5.78
N GLY A 69 11.91 -5.07 5.03
CA GLY A 69 10.63 -4.49 5.39
C GLY A 69 9.51 -4.95 4.47
N SER A 70 8.48 -4.14 4.34
CA SER A 70 7.29 -4.38 3.53
C SER A 70 7.21 -3.42 2.33
N ALA A 71 6.11 -3.48 1.56
CA ALA A 71 5.84 -2.52 0.50
C ALA A 71 5.75 -1.07 1.04
N VAL A 72 5.35 -0.86 2.29
CA VAL A 72 5.34 0.46 2.95
C VAL A 72 6.73 1.10 2.90
N ASP A 73 7.78 0.33 3.21
CA ASP A 73 9.15 0.82 3.25
C ASP A 73 9.71 1.22 1.87
N ILE A 74 9.21 0.59 0.80
CA ILE A 74 9.51 1.01 -0.57
C ILE A 74 8.75 2.28 -0.91
N LEU A 75 7.49 2.37 -0.51
CA LEU A 75 6.60 3.49 -0.82
C LEU A 75 6.93 4.76 -0.05
N GLU A 76 7.56 4.67 1.13
CA GLU A 76 8.04 5.83 1.90
C GLU A 76 8.94 6.76 1.06
N ASN A 77 9.66 6.19 0.08
CA ASN A 77 10.52 6.94 -0.85
C ASN A 77 9.87 7.13 -2.23
N THR A 78 8.54 7.12 -2.30
CA THR A 78 7.81 7.23 -3.56
C THR A 78 7.08 8.57 -3.65
N PRO A 79 7.10 9.24 -4.81
CA PRO A 79 6.43 10.53 -4.98
C PRO A 79 4.95 10.51 -4.60
N SER A 80 4.50 11.57 -3.93
CA SER A 80 3.10 11.77 -3.52
C SER A 80 2.59 10.77 -2.47
N ILE A 81 3.45 9.93 -1.92
CA ILE A 81 3.13 9.03 -0.81
C ILE A 81 3.77 9.56 0.47
N ARG A 82 3.04 9.48 1.56
CA ARG A 82 3.50 9.84 2.91
C ARG A 82 3.25 8.67 3.84
N VAL A 83 4.20 8.45 4.74
CA VAL A 83 4.07 7.49 5.85
C VAL A 83 4.17 8.28 7.13
N ASP A 84 3.19 8.18 8.01
CA ASP A 84 3.16 8.91 9.27
C ASP A 84 3.94 8.20 10.40
N ALA A 85 3.84 8.73 11.63
CA ALA A 85 4.54 8.18 12.80
C ALA A 85 4.04 6.79 13.20
N GLU A 86 2.77 6.53 12.98
CA GLU A 86 2.09 5.26 13.21
C GLU A 86 2.40 4.26 12.08
N GLY A 87 2.90 4.74 10.94
CA GLY A 87 3.25 4.01 9.74
C GLY A 87 2.10 3.90 8.76
N ASP A 88 1.06 4.68 8.95
CA ASP A 88 -0.06 4.75 8.02
C ASP A 88 0.33 5.47 6.74
N VAL A 89 -0.10 4.89 5.62
CA VAL A 89 0.23 5.38 4.29
C VAL A 89 -0.89 6.27 3.78
N THR A 90 -0.52 7.44 3.27
CA THR A 90 -1.42 8.30 2.51
C THR A 90 -0.85 8.56 1.12
N PHE A 91 -1.73 8.58 0.12
CA PHE A 91 -1.39 8.90 -1.25
C PHE A 91 -2.08 10.21 -1.64
N ARG A 92 -1.29 11.23 -2.05
CA ARG A 92 -1.80 12.59 -2.33
C ARG A 92 -2.70 13.13 -1.22
N GLY A 93 -2.35 12.84 0.04
CA GLY A 93 -3.06 13.31 1.22
C GLY A 93 -4.34 12.52 1.58
N SER A 94 -4.60 11.36 0.96
CA SER A 94 -5.72 10.49 1.30
C SER A 94 -5.26 9.06 1.57
N SER A 95 -5.92 8.38 2.50
CA SER A 95 -5.76 6.93 2.76
C SER A 95 -6.68 6.06 1.88
N GLY A 96 -7.55 6.67 1.07
CA GLY A 96 -8.54 5.98 0.23
C GLY A 96 -7.96 5.44 -1.08
N PHE A 97 -6.81 4.77 -1.06
CA PHE A 97 -6.23 4.07 -2.21
C PHE A 97 -6.51 2.57 -2.15
N LEU A 98 -6.61 1.94 -3.31
CA LEU A 98 -6.69 0.49 -3.42
C LEU A 98 -5.31 -0.14 -3.56
N VAL A 99 -5.12 -1.31 -2.97
CA VAL A 99 -3.91 -2.11 -3.17
C VAL A 99 -4.24 -3.33 -4.03
N TYR A 100 -3.45 -3.53 -5.07
CA TYR A 100 -3.49 -4.70 -5.93
C TYR A 100 -2.17 -5.46 -5.80
N ILE A 101 -2.23 -6.79 -5.94
CA ILE A 101 -1.06 -7.66 -6.01
C ILE A 101 -1.14 -8.44 -7.31
N ASP A 102 -0.14 -8.28 -8.19
CA ASP A 102 -0.11 -8.86 -9.54
C ASP A 102 -1.39 -8.59 -10.36
N GLY A 103 -1.93 -7.38 -10.24
CA GLY A 103 -3.14 -6.94 -10.94
C GLY A 103 -4.45 -7.43 -10.34
N LYS A 104 -4.43 -8.12 -9.20
CA LYS A 104 -5.62 -8.56 -8.45
C LYS A 104 -5.78 -7.69 -7.21
N PRO A 105 -6.99 -7.21 -6.87
CA PRO A 105 -7.21 -6.46 -5.63
C PRO A 105 -6.73 -7.25 -4.41
N SER A 106 -6.03 -6.58 -3.50
CA SER A 106 -5.66 -7.15 -2.21
C SER A 106 -6.92 -7.38 -1.36
N VAL A 107 -6.86 -8.35 -0.50
CA VAL A 107 -7.92 -8.65 0.48
C VAL A 107 -7.89 -7.72 1.69
N PHE A 108 -6.73 -7.12 1.93
CA PHE A 108 -6.56 -6.08 2.93
C PHE A 108 -6.65 -4.71 2.25
N SER A 109 -7.04 -3.71 2.99
CA SER A 109 -7.14 -2.34 2.52
C SER A 109 -5.96 -1.49 2.99
N GLY A 110 -5.66 -0.43 2.25
CA GLY A 110 -4.74 0.62 2.66
C GLY A 110 -3.38 0.11 3.11
N THR A 111 -2.90 0.64 4.22
CA THR A 111 -1.59 0.33 4.81
C THR A 111 -1.42 -1.14 5.16
N GLN A 112 -2.45 -1.77 5.71
CA GLN A 112 -2.40 -3.19 6.11
C GLN A 112 -2.08 -4.11 4.93
N ALA A 113 -2.65 -3.84 3.76
CA ALA A 113 -2.35 -4.58 2.53
C ALA A 113 -0.88 -4.44 2.10
N LEU A 114 -0.30 -3.26 2.30
CA LEU A 114 1.10 -2.98 1.96
C LEU A 114 2.07 -3.63 2.96
N GLU A 115 1.72 -3.67 4.23
CA GLU A 115 2.54 -4.28 5.29
C GLU A 115 2.72 -5.79 5.10
N GLN A 116 1.74 -6.46 4.49
CA GLN A 116 1.77 -7.90 4.27
C GLN A 116 2.61 -8.36 3.07
N VAL A 117 3.09 -7.45 2.24
CA VAL A 117 3.94 -7.83 1.11
C VAL A 117 5.40 -7.54 1.43
N PRO A 118 6.23 -8.58 1.66
CA PRO A 118 7.65 -8.38 1.92
C PRO A 118 8.34 -7.64 0.78
N ALA A 119 9.10 -6.59 1.09
CA ALA A 119 9.83 -5.81 0.09
C ALA A 119 10.76 -6.66 -0.77
N GLY A 120 11.34 -7.72 -0.18
CA GLY A 120 12.17 -8.69 -0.88
C GLY A 120 11.46 -9.43 -2.02
N HIS A 121 10.14 -9.60 -1.93
CA HIS A 121 9.32 -10.27 -2.95
C HIS A 121 8.86 -9.34 -4.08
N ILE A 122 9.03 -8.03 -3.95
CA ILE A 122 8.53 -7.04 -4.90
C ILE A 122 9.53 -6.84 -6.05
N GLU A 123 9.04 -6.91 -7.27
CA GLU A 123 9.79 -6.54 -8.48
C GLU A 123 9.66 -5.04 -8.74
N ASN A 124 8.41 -4.55 -8.81
CA ASN A 124 8.11 -3.12 -8.96
C ASN A 124 6.73 -2.81 -8.35
N ILE A 125 6.45 -1.52 -8.16
CA ILE A 125 5.16 -1.02 -7.72
C ILE A 125 4.61 -0.09 -8.80
N GLU A 126 3.39 -0.35 -9.26
CA GLU A 126 2.69 0.46 -10.23
C GLU A 126 1.70 1.40 -9.51
N ILE A 127 1.80 2.68 -9.77
CA ILE A 127 0.91 3.70 -9.21
C ILE A 127 0.00 4.20 -10.32
N ILE A 128 -1.29 3.92 -10.19
CA ILE A 128 -2.33 4.23 -11.16
C ILE A 128 -3.22 5.32 -10.58
N THR A 129 -3.01 6.56 -10.97
CA THR A 129 -3.74 7.73 -10.43
C THR A 129 -5.12 7.93 -11.04
N THR A 130 -5.30 7.52 -12.28
CA THR A 130 -6.56 7.58 -13.03
C THR A 130 -6.87 6.22 -13.65
N PRO A 131 -7.39 5.27 -12.84
CA PRO A 131 -7.67 3.91 -13.32
C PRO A 131 -8.72 3.88 -14.43
N SER A 132 -8.56 2.94 -15.38
CA SER A 132 -9.54 2.70 -16.44
C SER A 132 -10.78 1.96 -15.90
N ALA A 133 -11.84 1.90 -16.69
CA ALA A 133 -13.11 1.24 -16.35
C ALA A 133 -12.99 -0.26 -16.00
N LYS A 134 -11.89 -0.92 -16.34
CA LYS A 134 -11.59 -2.30 -15.98
C LYS A 134 -11.33 -2.47 -14.47
N HIS A 135 -10.75 -1.46 -13.85
CA HIS A 135 -10.41 -1.49 -12.43
C HIS A 135 -11.63 -1.22 -11.57
N ASP A 136 -11.56 -1.65 -10.33
CA ASP A 136 -12.54 -1.31 -9.30
C ASP A 136 -12.68 0.21 -9.16
N THR A 137 -13.90 0.69 -8.98
CA THR A 137 -14.18 2.13 -8.86
C THR A 137 -13.91 2.66 -7.46
N GLU A 138 -13.71 1.77 -6.48
CA GLU A 138 -13.42 2.13 -5.10
C GLU A 138 -12.12 2.90 -4.96
N GLY A 139 -12.08 3.82 -3.98
CA GLY A 139 -10.90 4.63 -3.63
C GLY A 139 -10.83 5.97 -4.35
N ASP A 140 -10.31 6.97 -3.66
CA ASP A 140 -10.37 8.38 -4.07
C ASP A 140 -9.11 8.88 -4.80
N VAL A 141 -7.97 8.24 -4.60
CA VAL A 141 -6.67 8.71 -5.14
C VAL A 141 -6.01 7.75 -6.12
N GLY A 142 -6.55 6.55 -6.31
CA GLY A 142 -6.02 5.59 -7.29
C GLY A 142 -5.71 4.22 -6.73
N ILE A 143 -4.84 3.49 -7.44
CA ILE A 143 -4.46 2.11 -7.15
C ILE A 143 -2.95 2.04 -7.00
N ILE A 144 -2.49 1.31 -5.98
CA ILE A 144 -1.10 0.88 -5.80
C ILE A 144 -1.06 -0.62 -6.13
N ASN A 145 -0.50 -0.97 -7.29
CA ASN A 145 -0.40 -2.36 -7.73
C ASN A 145 1.02 -2.89 -7.52
N ILE A 146 1.18 -3.85 -6.64
CA ILE A 146 2.45 -4.48 -6.31
C ILE A 146 2.67 -5.64 -7.27
N ILE A 147 3.74 -5.57 -8.07
CA ILE A 147 4.17 -6.66 -8.96
C ILE A 147 5.22 -7.50 -8.25
N THR A 148 4.91 -8.77 -8.06
CA THR A 148 5.82 -9.69 -7.37
C THR A 148 6.84 -10.29 -8.33
N LYS A 149 8.03 -10.63 -7.80
CA LYS A 149 9.08 -11.28 -8.56
C LYS A 149 8.61 -12.63 -9.10
N LYS A 150 8.65 -12.79 -10.41
CA LYS A 150 8.32 -14.05 -11.09
C LYS A 150 9.62 -14.78 -11.46
N HIS A 151 9.66 -16.04 -11.12
CA HIS A 151 10.82 -16.86 -11.44
C HIS A 151 10.89 -17.14 -12.95
N SER A 152 12.05 -16.90 -13.58
CA SER A 152 12.23 -17.00 -15.03
C SER A 152 13.10 -18.17 -15.49
N GLN A 153 13.74 -18.92 -14.59
CA GLN A 153 14.64 -20.02 -14.96
C GLN A 153 14.05 -21.40 -14.63
N ARG A 154 14.33 -22.40 -15.48
CA ARG A 154 14.00 -23.80 -15.20
C ARG A 154 14.80 -24.30 -14.00
N GLY A 155 14.14 -25.05 -13.10
CA GLY A 155 14.74 -25.60 -11.89
C GLY A 155 14.21 -24.99 -10.61
N LEU A 156 14.82 -25.37 -9.48
CA LEU A 156 14.51 -24.87 -8.16
C LEU A 156 15.30 -23.58 -7.90
N SER A 157 14.65 -22.57 -7.36
CA SER A 157 15.27 -21.33 -6.91
C SER A 157 14.66 -20.85 -5.62
N GLY A 158 15.36 -20.01 -4.89
CA GLY A 158 14.85 -19.49 -3.63
C GLY A 158 15.54 -18.23 -3.18
N MET A 159 14.88 -17.60 -2.22
CA MET A 159 15.39 -16.46 -1.47
C MET A 159 14.98 -16.58 0.01
N VAL A 160 15.84 -16.06 0.87
CA VAL A 160 15.58 -15.91 2.31
C VAL A 160 16.08 -14.53 2.72
N ASN A 161 15.25 -13.78 3.43
CA ASN A 161 15.61 -12.50 4.01
C ASN A 161 15.50 -12.58 5.55
N LEU A 162 16.49 -12.02 6.23
CA LEU A 162 16.52 -11.89 7.67
C LEU A 162 16.79 -10.42 8.01
N SER A 163 15.99 -9.85 8.88
CA SER A 163 16.16 -8.45 9.29
C SER A 163 15.96 -8.27 10.79
N GLY A 164 16.73 -7.35 11.36
CA GLY A 164 16.60 -6.96 12.75
C GLY A 164 16.92 -5.48 12.94
N SER A 165 16.23 -4.82 13.88
CA SER A 165 16.44 -3.40 14.18
C SER A 165 16.79 -3.15 15.65
N THR A 166 17.26 -1.93 15.92
CA THR A 166 17.61 -1.46 17.28
C THR A 166 16.44 -1.47 18.27
N TRP A 167 15.19 -1.50 17.79
CA TRP A 167 14.01 -1.59 18.62
C TRP A 167 13.43 -3.00 18.74
N LEU A 168 14.23 -4.01 18.35
CA LEU A 168 13.84 -5.41 18.34
C LEU A 168 12.75 -5.76 17.31
N SER A 169 12.48 -4.89 16.32
CA SER A 169 11.70 -5.32 15.16
C SER A 169 12.44 -6.44 14.44
N ARG A 170 11.73 -7.49 14.06
CA ARG A 170 12.26 -8.71 13.45
C ARG A 170 11.46 -9.03 12.20
N HIS A 171 12.17 -9.48 11.18
CA HIS A 171 11.51 -9.93 9.96
C HIS A 171 12.27 -11.09 9.35
N VAL A 172 11.54 -12.13 9.02
CA VAL A 172 12.06 -13.31 8.31
C VAL A 172 11.08 -13.61 7.19
N ASP A 173 11.55 -13.67 5.96
CA ASP A 173 10.74 -14.18 4.85
C ASP A 173 11.54 -15.15 3.98
N PHE A 174 10.82 -16.05 3.34
CA PHE A 174 11.38 -16.96 2.35
C PHE A 174 10.42 -17.16 1.18
N LEU A 175 11.00 -17.46 0.03
CA LEU A 175 10.27 -17.88 -1.16
C LEU A 175 11.06 -18.99 -1.87
N LEU A 176 10.43 -20.12 -2.08
CA LEU A 176 10.92 -21.22 -2.90
C LEU A 176 10.01 -21.36 -4.10
N ALA A 177 10.56 -21.53 -5.28
CA ALA A 177 9.80 -21.75 -6.50
C ALA A 177 10.51 -22.75 -7.42
N GLN A 178 9.74 -23.58 -8.08
CA GLN A 178 10.26 -24.49 -9.08
C GLN A 178 9.46 -24.34 -10.38
N GLN A 179 10.18 -24.18 -11.48
CA GLN A 179 9.64 -24.14 -12.82
C GLN A 179 10.02 -25.46 -13.55
N HIS A 180 9.04 -26.25 -13.85
CA HIS A 180 9.16 -27.37 -14.77
C HIS A 180 8.50 -27.00 -16.12
N GLN A 181 8.67 -27.75 -17.21
CA GLN A 181 8.27 -27.37 -18.59
C GLN A 181 6.96 -26.58 -18.70
N ARG A 182 5.86 -27.10 -18.17
CA ARG A 182 4.51 -26.49 -18.22
C ARG A 182 3.93 -26.18 -16.85
N SER A 183 4.57 -26.64 -15.78
CA SER A 183 4.09 -26.49 -14.42
C SER A 183 5.05 -25.63 -13.62
N ARG A 184 4.52 -24.76 -12.82
CA ARG A 184 5.24 -23.98 -11.84
C ARG A 184 4.54 -24.11 -10.50
N TRP A 185 5.31 -24.26 -9.43
CA TRP A 185 4.80 -24.10 -8.08
C TRP A 185 5.70 -23.17 -7.28
N TYR A 186 5.14 -22.57 -6.27
CA TYR A 186 5.90 -21.82 -5.27
C TYR A 186 5.32 -22.06 -3.89
N ILE A 187 6.17 -21.89 -2.88
CA ILE A 187 5.81 -21.79 -1.47
C ILE A 187 6.62 -20.65 -0.86
N GLY A 188 5.99 -19.85 -0.05
CA GLY A 188 6.62 -18.76 0.67
C GLY A 188 5.97 -18.52 2.00
N GLY A 189 6.69 -17.84 2.88
CA GLY A 189 6.17 -17.46 4.16
C GLY A 189 6.89 -16.24 4.70
N GLN A 190 6.26 -15.56 5.63
CA GLN A 190 6.87 -14.46 6.37
C GLN A 190 6.49 -14.53 7.84
N TRP A 191 7.40 -14.05 8.65
CA TRP A 191 7.24 -13.74 10.06
C TRP A 191 7.76 -12.33 10.29
N THR A 192 6.89 -11.43 10.72
CA THR A 192 7.21 -10.03 10.94
C THR A 192 6.69 -9.59 12.30
N ASP A 193 7.56 -9.02 13.12
CA ASP A 193 7.25 -8.26 14.33
C ASP A 193 7.85 -6.87 14.15
N ARG A 194 7.01 -5.83 14.05
CA ARG A 194 7.45 -4.45 13.82
C ARG A 194 7.10 -3.58 15.02
N LEU A 195 8.09 -3.29 15.83
CA LEU A 195 7.93 -2.44 17.00
C LEU A 195 8.21 -0.98 16.67
N ARG A 196 7.29 -0.09 17.05
CA ARG A 196 7.41 1.37 16.96
C ARG A 196 7.37 1.95 18.37
N LYS A 197 8.17 2.99 18.62
CA LYS A 197 8.21 3.68 19.92
C LYS A 197 8.16 5.19 19.69
N SER A 198 7.32 5.88 20.45
CA SER A 198 7.19 7.32 20.39
C SER A 198 6.96 7.93 21.77
N ASP A 199 7.27 9.22 21.92
CA ASP A 199 6.76 10.05 22.99
C ASP A 199 5.50 10.75 22.50
N PHE A 200 4.48 10.76 23.34
CA PHE A 200 3.20 11.40 23.12
C PHE A 200 3.02 12.53 24.12
N ASP A 201 2.56 13.69 23.65
CA ASP A 201 2.27 14.89 24.43
C ASP A 201 0.99 15.50 23.87
N GLN A 202 -0.05 15.64 24.68
CA GLN A 202 -1.32 16.23 24.27
C GLN A 202 -1.83 17.23 25.30
N GLU A 203 -2.20 18.40 24.81
CA GLU A 203 -2.98 19.40 25.52
C GLU A 203 -4.40 19.40 24.95
N LYS A 204 -5.42 19.16 25.79
CA LYS A 204 -6.81 19.14 25.39
C LYS A 204 -7.66 20.04 26.27
N MET A 205 -8.58 20.78 25.67
CA MET A 205 -9.60 21.57 26.36
C MET A 205 -10.96 21.22 25.74
N THR A 206 -11.93 20.93 26.60
CA THR A 206 -13.34 20.71 26.21
C THR A 206 -14.25 21.60 27.02
N VAL A 207 -15.30 22.14 26.38
CA VAL A 207 -16.36 22.91 27.03
C VAL A 207 -17.68 22.18 26.84
N VAL A 208 -18.33 21.81 27.93
CA VAL A 208 -19.63 21.12 27.93
C VAL A 208 -20.55 21.85 28.93
N GLY A 209 -21.55 22.55 28.39
CA GLY A 209 -22.39 23.46 29.22
C GLY A 209 -21.58 24.58 29.85
N ASP A 210 -21.62 24.67 31.17
CA ASP A 210 -20.86 25.64 31.97
C ASP A 210 -19.51 25.09 32.50
N GLN A 211 -19.17 23.84 32.15
CA GLN A 211 -17.94 23.17 32.58
C GLN A 211 -16.88 23.23 31.51
N THR A 212 -15.70 23.72 31.86
CA THR A 212 -14.46 23.63 31.08
C THR A 212 -13.53 22.59 31.71
N THR A 213 -13.08 21.64 30.91
CA THR A 213 -12.07 20.65 31.32
C THR A 213 -10.82 20.84 30.47
N THR A 214 -9.67 21.06 31.12
CA THR A 214 -8.36 21.11 30.48
C THR A 214 -7.53 19.93 30.96
N SER A 215 -6.87 19.22 30.04
CA SER A 215 -5.97 18.13 30.38
C SER A 215 -4.66 18.26 29.63
N HIS A 216 -3.58 17.88 30.31
CA HIS A 216 -2.25 17.70 29.71
C HIS A 216 -1.80 16.28 29.98
N SER A 217 -1.54 15.51 28.93
CA SER A 217 -1.11 14.12 29.01
C SER A 217 0.23 13.92 28.33
N VAL A 218 1.18 13.28 29.03
CA VAL A 218 2.53 13.02 28.52
C VAL A 218 2.94 11.59 28.89
N GLY A 219 3.50 10.88 27.92
CA GLY A 219 4.04 9.56 28.19
C GLY A 219 4.57 8.81 26.95
N PRO A 220 5.16 7.64 27.17
CA PRO A 220 5.58 6.77 26.08
C PRO A 220 4.39 6.02 25.46
N ARG A 221 4.46 5.84 24.15
CA ARG A 221 3.56 4.98 23.38
C ARG A 221 4.36 3.97 22.59
N THR A 222 3.94 2.71 22.62
CA THR A 222 4.48 1.63 21.81
C THR A 222 3.40 1.09 20.90
N GLY A 223 3.75 0.79 19.67
CA GLY A 223 2.92 0.08 18.70
C GLY A 223 3.68 -1.12 18.17
N ASP A 224 3.05 -2.28 18.15
CA ASP A 224 3.58 -3.52 17.60
C ASP A 224 2.63 -4.03 16.51
N SER A 225 3.18 -4.33 15.34
CA SER A 225 2.45 -4.89 14.21
C SER A 225 3.09 -6.23 13.86
N TYR A 226 2.33 -7.32 13.97
CA TYR A 226 2.84 -8.66 13.74
C TYR A 226 2.01 -9.38 12.67
N HIS A 227 2.72 -10.06 11.75
CA HIS A 227 2.11 -10.80 10.66
C HIS A 227 2.87 -12.09 10.40
N TYR A 228 2.16 -13.21 10.43
CA TYR A 228 2.66 -14.55 10.16
C TYR A 228 1.83 -15.13 9.02
N THR A 229 2.41 -15.27 7.84
CA THR A 229 1.69 -15.77 6.67
C THR A 229 2.46 -16.88 5.98
N MET A 230 1.71 -17.83 5.46
CA MET A 230 2.18 -18.87 4.55
C MET A 230 1.35 -18.81 3.29
N LYS A 231 2.01 -18.89 2.12
CA LYS A 231 1.35 -18.90 0.82
C LYS A 231 1.95 -19.94 -0.09
N GLY A 232 1.12 -20.50 -0.94
CA GLY A 232 1.55 -21.43 -1.96
C GLY A 232 0.71 -21.28 -3.21
N GLY A 233 1.30 -21.58 -4.34
CA GLY A 233 0.57 -21.51 -5.60
C GLY A 233 1.09 -22.52 -6.62
N TRP A 234 0.20 -22.85 -7.52
CA TRP A 234 0.48 -23.73 -8.63
C TRP A 234 -0.07 -23.15 -9.93
N SER A 235 0.71 -23.27 -11.00
CA SER A 235 0.34 -22.75 -12.30
C SER A 235 0.64 -23.79 -13.38
N LEU A 236 -0.34 -24.04 -14.25
CA LEU A 236 -0.22 -24.93 -15.40
C LEU A 236 -0.32 -24.11 -16.68
N ASN A 237 0.76 -24.10 -17.47
CA ASN A 237 0.85 -23.39 -18.73
C ASN A 237 0.67 -24.34 -19.89
N LEU A 238 -0.52 -24.47 -20.43
CA LEU A 238 -0.84 -25.16 -21.69
C LEU A 238 -0.57 -24.22 -22.88
N PRO A 239 -0.51 -24.68 -24.11
CA PRO A 239 -0.16 -23.83 -25.27
C PRO A 239 -1.00 -22.57 -25.43
N LYS A 240 -2.28 -22.63 -25.07
CA LYS A 240 -3.22 -21.48 -25.15
C LYS A 240 -3.93 -21.16 -23.86
N THR A 241 -3.74 -21.95 -22.80
CA THR A 241 -4.49 -21.79 -21.56
C THR A 241 -3.54 -21.83 -20.38
N THR A 242 -3.64 -20.86 -19.50
CA THR A 242 -2.96 -20.85 -18.20
C THR A 242 -3.99 -21.01 -17.10
N ILE A 243 -3.75 -21.95 -16.18
CA ILE A 243 -4.55 -22.15 -14.98
C ILE A 243 -3.64 -21.85 -13.79
N THR A 244 -4.11 -21.05 -12.85
CA THR A 244 -3.38 -20.67 -11.64
C THR A 244 -4.25 -20.88 -10.42
N LEU A 245 -3.70 -21.55 -9.41
CA LEU A 245 -4.29 -21.71 -8.08
C LEU A 245 -3.34 -21.09 -7.07
N ASP A 246 -3.85 -20.20 -6.24
CA ASP A 246 -3.12 -19.59 -5.12
C ASP A 246 -3.89 -19.82 -3.82
N LEU A 247 -3.16 -20.19 -2.76
CA LEU A 247 -3.66 -20.37 -1.42
C LEU A 247 -2.79 -19.55 -0.45
N GLU A 248 -3.43 -18.91 0.51
CA GLU A 248 -2.76 -18.15 1.56
C GLU A 248 -3.48 -18.37 2.89
N GLY A 249 -2.71 -18.50 3.97
CA GLY A 249 -3.23 -18.53 5.31
C GLY A 249 -2.31 -17.76 6.23
N GLY A 250 -2.90 -17.09 7.22
CA GLY A 250 -2.12 -16.25 8.11
C GLY A 250 -2.84 -15.87 9.40
N TYR A 251 -2.04 -15.28 10.28
CA TYR A 251 -2.46 -14.66 11.52
C TYR A 251 -1.69 -13.36 11.67
N GLY A 252 -2.37 -12.30 12.08
CA GLY A 252 -1.71 -11.02 12.27
C GLY A 252 -2.54 -10.07 13.10
N GLY A 253 -1.92 -8.97 13.50
CA GLY A 253 -2.60 -7.97 14.31
C GLY A 253 -1.73 -6.80 14.67
N ASN A 254 -2.31 -5.92 15.49
CA ASN A 254 -1.66 -4.72 16.00
C ASN A 254 -1.90 -4.62 17.51
N LYS A 255 -0.84 -4.31 18.26
CA LYS A 255 -0.90 -3.98 19.68
C LYS A 255 -0.44 -2.56 19.87
N ARG A 256 -1.12 -1.81 20.70
CA ARG A 256 -0.71 -0.46 21.10
C ARG A 256 -0.82 -0.32 22.61
N LYS A 257 0.25 0.14 23.21
CA LYS A 257 0.29 0.40 24.66
C LYS A 257 0.76 1.83 24.93
N GLY A 258 0.01 2.53 25.77
CA GLY A 258 0.32 3.87 26.26
C GLY A 258 0.29 3.92 27.78
N GLU A 259 1.27 4.60 28.38
CA GLU A 259 1.25 4.96 29.80
C GLU A 259 1.40 6.47 29.88
N MET A 260 0.29 7.18 30.18
CA MET A 260 0.23 8.63 30.15
C MET A 260 0.07 9.19 31.56
N ASN A 261 0.90 10.15 31.93
CA ASN A 261 0.67 10.98 33.11
C ASN A 261 -0.25 12.12 32.73
N TYR A 262 -1.34 12.23 33.44
CA TYR A 262 -2.37 13.24 33.23
C TYR A 262 -2.34 14.29 34.36
N LYS A 263 -2.48 15.54 33.96
CA LYS A 263 -2.89 16.65 34.83
C LYS A 263 -4.18 17.22 34.28
N GLU A 264 -5.28 17.05 34.98
CA GLU A 264 -6.59 17.48 34.55
C GLU A 264 -7.13 18.54 35.50
N THR A 265 -7.66 19.66 34.94
CA THR A 265 -8.31 20.72 35.69
C THR A 265 -9.73 20.91 35.19
N ARG A 266 -10.69 20.76 36.07
CA ARG A 266 -12.12 21.01 35.83
C ARG A 266 -12.52 22.34 36.48
N SER A 267 -13.17 23.19 35.69
CA SER A 267 -13.67 24.52 36.11
C SER A 267 -15.13 24.63 35.72
N VAL A 268 -15.98 24.96 36.65
CA VAL A 268 -17.39 25.30 36.43
C VAL A 268 -17.54 26.81 36.61
N ALA A 269 -18.40 27.46 35.82
CA ALA A 269 -18.61 28.90 35.88
C ALA A 269 -19.01 29.32 37.32
N GLY A 270 -18.22 30.25 37.94
CA GLY A 270 -18.41 30.70 39.31
C GLY A 270 -17.87 29.79 40.42
N GLY A 271 -17.32 28.60 40.07
CA GLY A 271 -16.69 27.67 41.00
C GLY A 271 -15.17 27.78 41.05
N SER A 272 -14.53 27.20 42.07
CA SER A 272 -13.08 27.06 42.15
C SER A 272 -12.63 25.88 41.25
N PRO A 273 -11.54 26.06 40.48
CA PRO A 273 -11.00 24.95 39.67
C PRO A 273 -10.54 23.77 40.56
N VAL A 274 -10.83 22.55 40.14
CA VAL A 274 -10.35 21.32 40.77
C VAL A 274 -9.31 20.70 39.83
N THR A 275 -8.11 20.43 40.37
CA THR A 275 -7.01 19.80 39.61
C THR A 275 -6.72 18.43 40.18
N GLU A 276 -6.61 17.44 39.32
CA GLU A 276 -6.29 16.06 39.65
C GLU A 276 -5.09 15.60 38.81
N ASP A 277 -4.16 14.89 39.47
CA ASP A 277 -3.03 14.23 38.79
C ASP A 277 -3.24 12.71 38.89
N TYR A 278 -3.15 12.01 37.77
CA TYR A 278 -3.33 10.56 37.68
C TYR A 278 -2.57 9.96 36.50
N ARG A 279 -2.54 8.67 36.39
CA ARG A 279 -1.92 7.93 35.26
C ARG A 279 -2.99 7.13 34.51
N SER A 280 -3.02 7.22 33.19
CA SER A 280 -3.78 6.35 32.30
C SER A 280 -2.90 5.26 31.73
N ILE A 281 -3.39 4.04 31.74
CA ILE A 281 -2.79 2.89 31.03
C ILE A 281 -3.79 2.46 29.98
N ASP A 282 -3.38 2.58 28.72
CA ASP A 282 -4.21 2.25 27.56
C ASP A 282 -3.55 1.08 26.83
N ASP A 283 -4.24 -0.04 26.72
CA ASP A 283 -3.78 -1.25 26.02
C ASP A 283 -4.81 -1.63 24.96
N TYR A 284 -4.38 -1.64 23.71
CA TYR A 284 -5.18 -2.04 22.55
C TYR A 284 -4.52 -3.24 21.90
N ASP A 285 -5.30 -4.26 21.64
CA ASP A 285 -4.90 -5.46 20.91
C ASP A 285 -5.96 -5.79 19.85
N ASN A 286 -5.51 -6.01 18.62
CA ASN A 286 -6.36 -6.46 17.52
C ASN A 286 -5.66 -7.62 16.84
N ASP A 287 -6.36 -8.74 16.66
CA ASP A 287 -5.84 -9.88 15.92
C ASP A 287 -6.87 -10.46 14.93
N GLU A 288 -6.38 -11.05 13.84
CA GLU A 288 -7.20 -11.64 12.79
C GLU A 288 -6.55 -12.90 12.23
N ASN A 289 -7.33 -13.98 12.10
CA ASN A 289 -6.98 -15.17 11.32
C ASN A 289 -7.51 -15.03 9.89
N ILE A 290 -6.70 -15.43 8.89
CA ILE A 290 -7.03 -15.25 7.49
C ILE A 290 -6.82 -16.56 6.74
N GLY A 291 -7.79 -16.88 5.88
CA GLY A 291 -7.68 -17.90 4.84
C GLY A 291 -8.11 -17.34 3.50
N LEU A 292 -7.34 -17.58 2.44
CA LEU A 292 -7.65 -17.13 1.09
C LEU A 292 -7.37 -18.23 0.08
N GLY A 293 -8.31 -18.42 -0.85
CA GLY A 293 -8.13 -19.24 -2.04
C GLY A 293 -8.49 -18.48 -3.30
N SER A 294 -7.69 -18.59 -4.36
CA SER A 294 -8.00 -18.01 -5.67
C SER A 294 -7.71 -18.97 -6.81
N LEU A 295 -8.60 -19.00 -7.79
CA LEU A 295 -8.47 -19.73 -9.05
C LEU A 295 -8.58 -18.74 -10.20
N ALA A 296 -7.63 -18.81 -11.15
CA ALA A 296 -7.67 -18.01 -12.36
C ALA A 296 -7.41 -18.89 -13.60
N VAL A 297 -8.14 -18.62 -14.66
CA VAL A 297 -8.00 -19.27 -15.97
C VAL A 297 -7.89 -18.17 -17.03
N GLN A 298 -6.84 -18.23 -17.85
CA GLN A 298 -6.66 -17.36 -19.01
C GLN A 298 -6.56 -18.22 -20.27
N HIS A 299 -7.39 -17.95 -21.25
CA HIS A 299 -7.34 -18.60 -22.56
C HIS A 299 -7.01 -17.61 -23.66
N LYS A 300 -5.94 -17.84 -24.40
CA LYS A 300 -5.51 -17.05 -25.56
C LYS A 300 -6.01 -17.71 -26.82
N PHE A 301 -6.91 -17.07 -27.55
CA PHE A 301 -7.40 -17.55 -28.84
C PHE A 301 -6.32 -17.45 -29.92
N ASN A 302 -5.47 -16.39 -29.82
CA ASN A 302 -4.32 -16.17 -30.70
C ASN A 302 -3.22 -15.38 -29.96
N ASP A 303 -2.07 -15.19 -30.65
CA ASP A 303 -0.91 -14.43 -30.10
C ASP A 303 -1.04 -12.90 -30.27
N LYS A 304 -2.15 -12.42 -30.83
CA LYS A 304 -2.40 -10.98 -31.07
C LYS A 304 -3.18 -10.29 -29.93
N GLY A 305 -3.34 -10.98 -28.80
CA GLY A 305 -4.04 -10.43 -27.63
C GLY A 305 -5.55 -10.66 -27.60
N HIS A 306 -6.09 -11.57 -28.46
CA HIS A 306 -7.47 -12.06 -28.35
C HIS A 306 -7.51 -13.11 -27.22
N GLU A 307 -8.14 -12.75 -26.11
CA GLU A 307 -8.14 -13.58 -24.91
C GLU A 307 -9.42 -13.45 -24.10
N LEU A 308 -9.69 -14.51 -23.32
CA LEU A 308 -10.71 -14.58 -22.29
C LEU A 308 -10.04 -14.97 -20.99
N SER A 309 -10.28 -14.23 -19.92
CA SER A 309 -9.82 -14.59 -18.58
C SER A 309 -10.97 -14.59 -17.58
N GLY A 310 -10.94 -15.56 -16.68
CA GLY A 310 -11.86 -15.68 -15.57
C GLY A 310 -11.08 -15.88 -14.27
N SER A 311 -11.54 -15.29 -13.20
CA SER A 311 -10.99 -15.55 -11.87
C SER A 311 -12.07 -15.53 -10.81
N ALA A 312 -11.88 -16.37 -9.79
CA ALA A 312 -12.67 -16.35 -8.57
C ALA A 312 -11.72 -16.36 -7.38
N TYR A 313 -12.01 -15.57 -6.37
CA TYR A 313 -11.36 -15.70 -5.08
C TYR A 313 -12.37 -15.63 -3.95
N TYR A 314 -12.03 -16.28 -2.85
CA TYR A 314 -12.77 -16.24 -1.60
C TYR A 314 -11.79 -16.01 -0.45
N LYS A 315 -12.10 -15.05 0.40
CA LYS A 315 -11.39 -14.76 1.65
C LYS A 315 -12.34 -15.04 2.82
N TYR A 316 -11.84 -15.76 3.78
CA TYR A 316 -12.40 -15.94 5.09
C TYR A 316 -11.49 -15.24 6.12
N GLY A 317 -12.01 -14.24 6.82
CA GLY A 317 -11.40 -13.63 7.99
C GLY A 317 -12.22 -14.08 9.20
N GLY A 318 -11.73 -15.12 9.89
CA GLY A 318 -12.41 -15.64 11.08
C GLY A 318 -11.88 -14.96 12.33
N HIS A 319 -12.78 -14.50 13.19
CA HIS A 319 -12.50 -13.85 14.46
C HIS A 319 -11.38 -12.79 14.38
N ALA A 320 -11.75 -11.61 13.89
CA ALA A 320 -11.05 -10.41 14.27
C ALA A 320 -11.53 -10.06 15.69
N LEU A 321 -10.59 -10.08 16.65
CA LEU A 321 -10.87 -9.70 18.03
C LEU A 321 -10.17 -8.39 18.31
N GLU A 322 -10.93 -7.39 18.73
CA GLU A 322 -10.40 -6.12 19.20
C GLU A 322 -10.63 -5.97 20.71
N TYR A 323 -9.58 -5.61 21.43
CA TYR A 323 -9.60 -5.39 22.86
C TYR A 323 -9.11 -3.99 23.18
N PHE A 324 -9.88 -3.25 23.97
CA PHE A 324 -9.51 -1.95 24.52
C PHE A 324 -9.55 -2.03 26.04
N PHE A 325 -8.37 -2.15 26.67
CA PHE A 325 -8.23 -2.19 28.10
C PHE A 325 -7.67 -0.87 28.60
N ASN A 326 -8.43 -0.14 29.37
CA ASN A 326 -8.06 1.18 29.83
C ASN A 326 -8.24 1.25 31.34
N ASP A 327 -7.21 1.73 32.04
CA ASP A 327 -7.20 1.90 33.49
C ASP A 327 -6.77 3.33 33.86
N LEU A 328 -7.53 3.99 34.77
CA LEU A 328 -7.08 5.19 35.46
C LEU A 328 -6.53 4.78 36.82
N MET A 329 -5.26 5.12 37.04
CA MET A 329 -4.51 4.77 38.24
C MET A 329 -4.22 6.03 39.05
N SER A 330 -4.31 5.97 40.38
CA SER A 330 -3.75 6.99 41.25
C SER A 330 -2.22 7.02 41.11
N LEU A 331 -1.57 8.08 41.58
CA LEU A 331 -0.10 8.16 41.60
C LEU A 331 0.54 7.08 42.47
N GLU A 332 -0.19 6.57 43.48
CA GLU A 332 0.20 5.48 44.37
C GLU A 332 -0.01 4.09 43.73
N GLY A 333 -0.56 4.04 42.50
CA GLY A 333 -0.74 2.80 41.75
C GLY A 333 -2.05 2.04 42.05
N GLN A 334 -3.04 2.68 42.66
CA GLN A 334 -4.38 2.10 42.87
C GLN A 334 -5.28 2.38 41.66
N ARG A 335 -5.99 1.37 41.16
CA ARG A 335 -6.99 1.55 40.10
C ARG A 335 -8.19 2.33 40.64
N GLN A 336 -8.45 3.47 40.05
CA GLN A 336 -9.60 4.33 40.36
C GLN A 336 -10.78 4.00 39.45
N GLN A 337 -10.52 3.84 38.17
CA GLN A 337 -11.49 3.46 37.14
C GLN A 337 -10.86 2.46 36.17
N GLY A 338 -11.69 1.70 35.51
CA GLY A 338 -11.25 0.74 34.48
C GLY A 338 -12.41 0.41 33.54
N HIS A 339 -12.11 0.22 32.28
CA HIS A 339 -13.03 -0.42 31.36
C HIS A 339 -12.30 -1.37 30.41
N ARG A 340 -13.00 -2.38 29.95
CA ARG A 340 -12.54 -3.37 28.98
C ARG A 340 -13.62 -3.52 27.93
N ALA A 341 -13.34 -3.08 26.72
CA ALA A 341 -14.22 -3.26 25.59
C ALA A 341 -13.71 -4.39 24.70
N TYR A 342 -14.65 -5.14 24.16
CA TYR A 342 -14.42 -6.29 23.30
C TYR A 342 -15.27 -6.12 22.04
N GLU A 343 -14.63 -6.29 20.90
CA GLU A 343 -15.31 -6.31 19.62
C GLU A 343 -14.89 -7.60 18.89
N ALA A 344 -15.85 -8.44 18.55
CA ALA A 344 -15.62 -9.68 17.83
C ALA A 344 -16.28 -9.58 16.47
N GLU A 345 -15.51 -9.85 15.41
CA GLU A 345 -15.98 -9.69 14.04
C GLU A 345 -15.66 -10.93 13.21
N HIS A 346 -16.54 -11.24 12.29
CA HIS A 346 -16.36 -12.24 11.26
C HIS A 346 -16.54 -11.59 9.90
N ARG A 347 -15.59 -11.82 8.98
CA ARG A 347 -15.54 -11.17 7.67
C ARG A 347 -15.40 -12.18 6.54
N GLU A 348 -16.22 -12.04 5.51
CA GLU A 348 -16.11 -12.82 4.29
C GLU A 348 -16.07 -11.91 3.07
N THR A 349 -15.22 -12.28 2.11
CA THR A 349 -15.16 -11.56 0.83
C THR A 349 -15.12 -12.55 -0.32
N MET A 350 -15.99 -12.35 -1.29
CA MET A 350 -16.01 -13.12 -2.54
C MET A 350 -15.89 -12.20 -3.75
N ARG A 351 -15.11 -12.60 -4.74
CA ARG A 351 -15.03 -11.88 -6.01
C ARG A 351 -14.95 -12.83 -7.19
N ILE A 352 -15.73 -12.54 -8.23
CA ILE A 352 -15.70 -13.26 -9.50
C ILE A 352 -15.48 -12.22 -10.60
N ASN A 353 -14.52 -12.47 -11.49
CA ASN A 353 -14.25 -11.60 -12.64
C ASN A 353 -14.26 -12.44 -13.92
N LEU A 354 -14.78 -11.85 -14.98
CA LEU A 354 -14.74 -12.37 -16.34
C LEU A 354 -14.37 -11.23 -17.28
N ASP A 355 -13.23 -11.33 -17.95
CA ASP A 355 -12.65 -10.31 -18.82
C ASP A 355 -12.44 -10.86 -20.21
N TYR A 356 -12.90 -10.15 -21.24
CA TYR A 356 -12.71 -10.47 -22.64
C TYR A 356 -11.97 -9.34 -23.34
N ALA A 357 -10.97 -9.67 -24.13
CA ALA A 357 -10.16 -8.73 -24.90
C ALA A 357 -10.13 -9.15 -26.36
N LEU A 358 -10.52 -8.25 -27.26
CA LEU A 358 -10.58 -8.46 -28.70
C LEU A 358 -9.79 -7.37 -29.44
N PRO A 359 -8.59 -7.65 -29.93
CA PRO A 359 -7.90 -6.77 -30.87
C PRO A 359 -8.65 -6.69 -32.20
N PHE A 360 -8.72 -5.51 -32.80
CA PHE A 360 -9.32 -5.29 -34.10
C PHE A 360 -8.52 -4.29 -34.94
N GLY A 361 -8.50 -4.49 -36.25
CA GLY A 361 -7.76 -3.63 -37.17
C GLY A 361 -6.26 -3.56 -36.85
N LYS A 362 -5.62 -2.42 -37.18
CA LYS A 362 -4.22 -2.13 -36.85
C LYS A 362 -4.19 -1.18 -35.64
N GLY A 363 -3.99 -1.72 -34.42
CA GLY A 363 -3.86 -0.93 -33.19
C GLY A 363 -5.15 -0.67 -32.40
N GLY A 364 -6.28 -1.29 -32.77
CA GLY A 364 -7.53 -1.22 -32.02
C GLY A 364 -7.68 -2.38 -31.05
N LYS A 365 -8.31 -2.14 -29.90
CA LYS A 365 -8.64 -3.17 -28.88
C LYS A 365 -9.98 -2.83 -28.24
N LEU A 366 -10.86 -3.82 -28.17
CA LEU A 366 -12.08 -3.79 -27.37
C LEU A 366 -11.88 -4.68 -26.14
N GLU A 367 -12.19 -4.17 -24.96
CA GLU A 367 -12.22 -4.93 -23.71
C GLU A 367 -13.63 -4.81 -23.11
N ALA A 368 -14.15 -5.91 -22.61
CA ALA A 368 -15.42 -5.94 -21.89
C ALA A 368 -15.32 -6.97 -20.76
N GLY A 369 -16.05 -6.75 -19.68
CA GLY A 369 -16.04 -7.70 -18.59
C GLY A 369 -17.19 -7.52 -17.61
N TYR A 370 -17.32 -8.53 -16.76
CA TYR A 370 -18.26 -8.60 -15.66
C TYR A 370 -17.50 -8.88 -14.37
N GLN A 371 -17.92 -8.21 -13.31
CA GLN A 371 -17.38 -8.44 -11.95
C GLN A 371 -18.54 -8.55 -10.97
N TYR A 372 -18.49 -9.56 -10.12
CA TYR A 372 -19.28 -9.66 -8.90
C TYR A 372 -18.36 -9.55 -7.70
N TYR A 373 -18.73 -8.69 -6.75
CA TYR A 373 -18.07 -8.53 -5.46
C TYR A 373 -19.11 -8.67 -4.36
N SER A 374 -18.79 -9.43 -3.31
CA SER A 374 -19.59 -9.53 -2.09
C SER A 374 -18.70 -9.40 -0.88
N TYR A 375 -19.10 -8.57 0.04
CA TYR A 375 -18.52 -8.40 1.36
C TYR A 375 -19.58 -8.63 2.41
N LEU A 376 -19.25 -9.43 3.41
CA LEU A 376 -20.08 -9.69 4.57
C LEU A 376 -19.24 -9.47 5.82
N GLU A 377 -19.81 -8.80 6.80
CA GLU A 377 -19.24 -8.60 8.12
C GLU A 377 -20.34 -8.64 9.17
N ASP A 378 -20.14 -9.44 10.19
CA ASP A 378 -21.03 -9.52 11.34
C ASP A 378 -20.22 -9.60 12.62
N GLY A 379 -20.78 -9.11 13.72
CA GLY A 379 -20.08 -9.10 14.99
C GLY A 379 -20.88 -8.56 16.14
N ASP A 380 -20.20 -8.42 17.25
CA ASP A 380 -20.75 -7.87 18.48
C ASP A 380 -19.72 -6.99 19.22
N TYR A 381 -20.24 -6.00 19.91
CA TYR A 381 -19.52 -5.12 20.82
C TYR A 381 -20.01 -5.33 22.24
N ASN A 382 -19.10 -5.49 23.18
CA ASN A 382 -19.39 -5.73 24.59
C ASN A 382 -18.41 -4.99 25.50
N MET A 383 -18.78 -4.72 26.76
CA MET A 383 -17.95 -3.93 27.66
C MET A 383 -18.10 -4.34 29.12
N GLU A 384 -17.01 -4.34 29.87
CA GLU A 384 -16.95 -4.43 31.32
C GLU A 384 -16.46 -3.12 31.94
N TRP A 385 -17.05 -2.73 33.07
CA TRP A 385 -16.60 -1.59 33.87
C TRP A 385 -16.10 -2.03 35.22
N TRP A 386 -15.13 -1.28 35.75
CA TRP A 386 -14.57 -1.50 37.08
C TRP A 386 -15.51 -0.98 38.17
N ASP A 387 -15.82 -1.82 39.18
CA ASP A 387 -16.46 -1.41 40.42
C ASP A 387 -15.39 -1.12 41.47
N PRO A 388 -15.13 0.14 41.86
CA PRO A 388 -14.13 0.48 42.86
C PRO A 388 -14.44 -0.07 44.24
N LYS A 389 -15.70 -0.31 44.56
CA LYS A 389 -16.16 -0.88 45.87
C LYS A 389 -15.95 -2.38 45.91
N GLY A 390 -16.39 -3.08 44.88
CA GLY A 390 -16.21 -4.52 44.75
C GLY A 390 -14.83 -4.96 44.32
N GLN A 391 -14.00 -4.04 43.82
CA GLN A 391 -12.69 -4.31 43.21
C GLN A 391 -12.74 -5.41 42.15
N THR A 392 -13.76 -5.35 41.29
CA THR A 392 -14.02 -6.33 40.23
C THR A 392 -14.58 -5.66 38.98
N PHE A 393 -14.44 -6.30 37.82
CA PHE A 393 -15.12 -5.88 36.60
C PHE A 393 -16.51 -6.52 36.53
N PHE A 394 -17.47 -5.79 35.94
CA PHE A 394 -18.82 -6.28 35.69
C PHE A 394 -19.28 -5.87 34.29
N TRP A 395 -20.04 -6.76 33.65
CA TRP A 395 -20.59 -6.54 32.32
C TRP A 395 -21.64 -5.44 32.30
N ARG A 396 -21.62 -4.66 31.22
CA ARG A 396 -22.58 -3.61 30.92
C ARG A 396 -23.55 -4.09 29.84
N ASP A 397 -24.54 -4.87 30.24
CA ASP A 397 -25.55 -5.43 29.31
C ASP A 397 -26.30 -4.35 28.51
N ASP A 398 -26.35 -3.12 29.03
CA ASP A 398 -26.95 -1.95 28.38
C ASP A 398 -26.08 -1.40 27.22
N ILE A 399 -24.81 -1.85 27.12
CA ILE A 399 -23.88 -1.47 26.06
C ILE A 399 -23.68 -2.60 25.04
N TYR A 400 -24.20 -3.79 25.29
CA TYR A 400 -24.12 -4.90 24.35
C TYR A 400 -24.86 -4.60 23.06
N ASN A 401 -24.13 -4.66 21.91
CA ASN A 401 -24.67 -4.42 20.58
C ASN A 401 -24.19 -5.47 19.59
N THR A 402 -25.05 -5.78 18.61
CA THR A 402 -24.72 -6.65 17.49
C THR A 402 -24.95 -5.93 16.18
N PHE A 403 -24.19 -6.32 15.16
CA PHE A 403 -24.34 -5.79 13.82
C PHE A 403 -24.19 -6.88 12.76
N TYR A 404 -24.79 -6.63 11.61
CA TYR A 404 -24.63 -7.41 10.39
C TYR A 404 -24.59 -6.44 9.21
N PHE A 405 -23.57 -6.56 8.39
CA PHE A 405 -23.39 -5.76 7.19
C PHE A 405 -23.13 -6.65 5.98
N GLN A 406 -23.83 -6.37 4.90
CA GLN A 406 -23.59 -7.03 3.61
C GLN A 406 -23.59 -6.00 2.49
N GLU A 407 -22.58 -6.05 1.65
CA GLU A 407 -22.50 -5.29 0.40
C GLU A 407 -22.29 -6.23 -0.77
N GLY A 408 -23.16 -6.13 -1.79
CA GLY A 408 -23.06 -6.84 -3.05
C GLY A 408 -22.94 -5.85 -4.20
N VAL A 409 -21.91 -5.97 -5.06
CA VAL A 409 -21.69 -5.09 -6.22
C VAL A 409 -21.60 -5.92 -7.48
N ASN A 410 -22.56 -5.70 -8.41
CA ASN A 410 -22.53 -6.24 -9.76
C ASN A 410 -22.05 -5.14 -10.73
N SER A 411 -21.06 -5.44 -11.52
CA SER A 411 -20.43 -4.47 -12.41
C SER A 411 -20.26 -5.00 -13.82
N ILE A 412 -20.54 -4.17 -14.81
CA ILE A 412 -20.26 -4.44 -16.21
C ILE A 412 -19.44 -3.28 -16.77
N TYR A 413 -18.39 -3.57 -17.52
CA TYR A 413 -17.59 -2.53 -18.14
C TYR A 413 -17.32 -2.82 -19.62
N THR A 414 -17.05 -1.75 -20.36
CA THR A 414 -16.50 -1.81 -21.72
C THR A 414 -15.45 -0.71 -21.91
N ILE A 415 -14.40 -1.03 -22.65
CA ILE A 415 -13.31 -0.12 -22.98
C ILE A 415 -12.98 -0.31 -24.45
N ILE A 416 -12.88 0.80 -25.17
CA ILE A 416 -12.33 0.84 -26.52
C ILE A 416 -11.03 1.63 -26.50
N SER A 417 -9.99 1.09 -27.10
CA SER A 417 -8.72 1.76 -27.26
C SER A 417 -8.21 1.64 -28.70
N HIS A 418 -7.49 2.65 -29.16
CA HIS A 418 -6.87 2.66 -30.48
C HIS A 418 -5.57 3.48 -30.47
N THR A 419 -4.60 2.99 -31.23
CA THR A 419 -3.31 3.68 -31.44
C THR A 419 -3.21 4.07 -32.92
N TRP A 420 -3.13 5.39 -33.19
CA TRP A 420 -2.91 5.97 -34.53
C TRP A 420 -1.52 6.61 -34.56
N LYS A 421 -0.53 5.92 -35.11
CA LYS A 421 0.87 6.42 -35.14
C LYS A 421 1.32 6.90 -33.75
N ASN A 422 1.27 8.21 -33.52
CA ASN A 422 1.74 8.86 -32.29
C ASN A 422 0.62 9.18 -31.28
N LEU A 423 -0.65 8.97 -31.67
CA LEU A 423 -1.82 9.22 -30.82
C LEU A 423 -2.37 7.90 -30.27
N GLU A 424 -2.47 7.81 -28.97
CA GLU A 424 -3.12 6.72 -28.24
C GLU A 424 -4.40 7.27 -27.62
N ALA A 425 -5.52 6.59 -27.79
CA ALA A 425 -6.78 6.97 -27.16
C ALA A 425 -7.45 5.75 -26.54
N GLN A 426 -8.00 5.92 -25.34
CA GLN A 426 -8.77 4.92 -24.63
C GLN A 426 -9.99 5.59 -24.01
N ALA A 427 -11.18 5.02 -24.19
CA ALA A 427 -12.39 5.44 -23.52
C ALA A 427 -13.12 4.22 -22.97
N GLY A 428 -13.65 4.33 -21.78
CA GLY A 428 -14.37 3.25 -21.12
C GLY A 428 -15.49 3.75 -20.24
N VAL A 429 -16.45 2.88 -20.00
CA VAL A 429 -17.52 3.09 -19.03
C VAL A 429 -17.76 1.82 -18.25
N ARG A 430 -17.99 1.97 -16.95
CA ARG A 430 -18.40 0.91 -16.04
C ARG A 430 -19.73 1.29 -15.40
N GLY A 431 -20.68 0.37 -15.39
CA GLY A 431 -21.94 0.48 -14.67
C GLY A 431 -21.92 -0.46 -13.47
N GLU A 432 -22.35 0.02 -12.32
CA GLU A 432 -22.39 -0.76 -11.07
C GLU A 432 -23.78 -0.71 -10.45
N HIS A 433 -24.26 -1.87 -10.01
CA HIS A 433 -25.42 -2.00 -9.14
C HIS A 433 -24.93 -2.46 -7.77
N THR A 434 -25.08 -1.59 -6.76
CA THR A 434 -24.70 -1.84 -5.37
C THR A 434 -25.96 -2.11 -4.54
N HIS A 435 -25.96 -3.23 -3.83
CA HIS A 435 -26.97 -3.59 -2.82
C HIS A 435 -26.28 -3.66 -1.45
N THR A 436 -26.75 -2.87 -0.49
CA THR A 436 -26.18 -2.80 0.87
C THR A 436 -27.27 -3.07 1.89
N VAL A 437 -26.99 -3.95 2.86
CA VAL A 437 -27.85 -4.25 4.02
C VAL A 437 -27.05 -4.00 5.28
N LEU A 438 -27.55 -3.18 6.17
CA LEU A 438 -27.10 -2.99 7.55
C LEU A 438 -28.21 -3.40 8.48
N ARG A 439 -27.92 -4.25 9.46
CA ARG A 439 -28.79 -4.58 10.59
C ARG A 439 -28.04 -4.35 11.89
N SER A 440 -28.74 -3.89 12.92
CA SER A 440 -28.15 -3.62 14.22
C SER A 440 -29.16 -3.93 15.32
N SER A 441 -28.68 -4.26 16.52
CA SER A 441 -29.50 -4.34 17.73
C SER A 441 -30.13 -3.00 18.14
N VAL A 442 -29.57 -1.88 17.62
CA VAL A 442 -30.12 -0.53 17.89
C VAL A 442 -31.43 -0.34 17.12
N GLU A 443 -32.52 -0.05 17.81
CA GLU A 443 -33.84 0.14 17.22
C GLU A 443 -33.83 1.27 16.17
N GLY A 444 -34.42 1.01 15.01
CA GLY A 444 -34.51 1.99 13.90
C GLY A 444 -33.24 2.22 13.12
N ALA A 445 -32.16 1.48 13.41
CA ALA A 445 -30.88 1.63 12.71
C ALA A 445 -30.76 0.81 11.41
N ASP A 446 -31.63 -0.17 11.20
CA ASP A 446 -31.59 -1.01 9.99
C ASP A 446 -31.68 -0.19 8.70
N ARG A 447 -30.82 -0.49 7.74
CA ARG A 447 -30.82 0.17 6.44
C ARG A 447 -30.64 -0.86 5.31
N THR A 448 -31.44 -0.68 4.27
CA THR A 448 -31.26 -1.38 2.98
C THR A 448 -31.21 -0.34 1.88
N LYS A 449 -30.13 -0.33 1.11
CA LYS A 449 -29.89 0.67 0.05
C LYS A 449 -29.57 -0.03 -1.28
N ASN A 450 -30.18 0.44 -2.36
CA ASN A 450 -29.87 0.03 -3.74
C ASN A 450 -29.43 1.26 -4.53
N ARG A 451 -28.32 1.14 -5.26
CA ARG A 451 -27.78 2.22 -6.10
C ARG A 451 -27.35 1.67 -7.45
N PHE A 452 -27.58 2.47 -8.49
CA PHE A 452 -27.07 2.20 -9.82
C PHE A 452 -26.27 3.40 -10.29
N GLU A 453 -25.01 3.18 -10.67
CA GLU A 453 -24.01 4.23 -10.85
C GLU A 453 -23.15 3.97 -12.08
N PHE A 454 -22.66 5.07 -12.74
CA PHE A 454 -21.80 5.01 -13.90
C PHE A 454 -20.46 5.71 -13.64
N PHE A 455 -19.38 5.05 -14.11
CA PHE A 455 -18.00 5.47 -13.92
C PHE A 455 -17.28 5.53 -15.28
N PRO A 456 -17.33 6.66 -15.98
CA PRO A 456 -16.59 6.87 -17.21
C PRO A 456 -15.11 7.11 -16.95
N SER A 457 -14.26 6.71 -17.93
CA SER A 457 -12.83 7.01 -17.97
C SER A 457 -12.38 7.31 -19.40
N VAL A 458 -11.45 8.27 -19.55
CA VAL A 458 -10.86 8.64 -20.84
C VAL A 458 -9.36 8.88 -20.64
N HIS A 459 -8.55 8.34 -21.55
CA HIS A 459 -7.10 8.55 -21.58
C HIS A 459 -6.68 8.88 -23.01
N LEU A 460 -5.89 9.93 -23.16
CA LEU A 460 -5.34 10.38 -24.44
C LEU A 460 -3.82 10.54 -24.27
N GLY A 461 -3.05 9.94 -25.15
CA GLY A 461 -1.60 10.05 -25.16
C GLY A 461 -1.10 10.48 -26.52
N TYR A 462 -0.22 11.47 -26.57
CA TYR A 462 0.45 11.88 -27.80
C TYR A 462 1.96 11.88 -27.61
N THR A 463 2.66 11.14 -28.48
CA THR A 463 4.11 11.06 -28.48
C THR A 463 4.66 11.96 -29.60
N PHE A 464 5.32 13.04 -29.20
CA PHE A 464 6.01 13.96 -30.12
C PHE A 464 7.39 13.41 -30.51
N PRO A 465 8.02 13.96 -31.56
CA PRO A 465 9.43 13.68 -31.83
C PRO A 465 10.33 13.97 -30.63
N ASN A 466 11.51 13.33 -30.57
CA ASN A 466 12.52 13.53 -29.53
C ASN A 466 12.04 13.13 -28.11
N GLU A 467 11.23 12.06 -28.00
CA GLU A 467 10.78 11.46 -26.72
C GLU A 467 9.97 12.41 -25.80
N HIS A 468 9.28 13.40 -26.38
CA HIS A 468 8.29 14.17 -25.64
C HIS A 468 6.96 13.42 -25.64
N ARG A 469 6.29 13.35 -24.52
CA ARG A 469 4.97 12.72 -24.40
C ARG A 469 4.02 13.59 -23.59
N LEU A 470 2.80 13.74 -24.06
CA LEU A 470 1.70 14.40 -23.38
C LEU A 470 0.59 13.38 -23.14
N LEU A 471 0.11 13.29 -21.91
CA LEU A 471 -0.97 12.40 -21.50
C LEU A 471 -2.06 13.23 -20.83
N ALA A 472 -3.30 13.07 -21.27
CA ALA A 472 -4.46 13.65 -20.63
C ALA A 472 -5.39 12.52 -20.16
N SER A 473 -5.90 12.61 -18.95
CA SER A 473 -6.80 11.59 -18.42
C SER A 473 -7.93 12.19 -17.58
N TYR A 474 -9.05 11.50 -17.62
CA TYR A 474 -10.22 11.74 -16.78
C TYR A 474 -10.74 10.41 -16.25
N SER A 475 -11.14 10.36 -14.98
CA SER A 475 -11.88 9.25 -14.41
C SER A 475 -12.84 9.74 -13.32
N ARG A 476 -13.99 9.07 -13.23
CA ARG A 476 -14.91 9.17 -12.10
C ARG A 476 -14.80 7.92 -11.24
N ARG A 477 -14.78 8.12 -9.91
CA ARG A 477 -14.64 7.05 -8.90
C ARG A 477 -15.59 7.28 -7.73
N THR A 478 -15.65 6.32 -6.82
CA THR A 478 -16.42 6.40 -5.58
C THR A 478 -15.57 5.91 -4.39
N THR A 479 -15.91 6.40 -3.19
CA THR A 479 -15.47 5.80 -1.92
C THR A 479 -16.72 5.46 -1.13
N ARG A 480 -16.94 4.17 -0.88
CA ARG A 480 -18.06 3.67 -0.09
C ARG A 480 -17.74 3.76 1.39
N PRO A 481 -18.73 4.08 2.24
CA PRO A 481 -18.53 4.03 3.69
C PRO A 481 -18.17 2.61 4.13
N GLN A 482 -17.15 2.49 4.97
CA GLN A 482 -16.84 1.25 5.67
C GLN A 482 -17.85 1.03 6.81
N LEU A 483 -18.00 -0.21 7.29
CA LEU A 483 -19.00 -0.54 8.30
C LEU A 483 -18.84 0.32 9.56
N PHE A 484 -17.65 0.42 10.13
CA PHE A 484 -17.40 1.19 11.37
C PHE A 484 -17.78 2.68 11.26
N TYR A 485 -17.94 3.24 10.02
CA TYR A 485 -18.50 4.58 9.81
C TYR A 485 -20.03 4.60 10.00
N MET A 486 -20.67 3.44 9.98
CA MET A 486 -22.15 3.30 9.99
C MET A 486 -22.69 2.69 11.27
N GLU A 487 -21.87 2.17 12.18
CA GLU A 487 -22.28 1.56 13.44
C GLU A 487 -23.02 2.54 14.33
N PRO A 488 -24.31 2.31 14.63
CA PRO A 488 -25.16 3.32 15.24
C PRO A 488 -25.11 3.31 16.78
N TYR A 489 -24.06 2.77 17.37
CA TYR A 489 -23.86 2.70 18.82
C TYR A 489 -22.54 3.31 19.24
N ILE A 490 -22.43 3.68 20.52
CA ILE A 490 -21.22 4.28 21.07
C ILE A 490 -20.24 3.19 21.44
N THR A 491 -19.00 3.30 20.91
CA THR A 491 -17.83 2.51 21.31
C THR A 491 -16.84 3.39 22.06
N TYR A 492 -16.19 2.87 23.08
CA TYR A 492 -15.19 3.58 23.86
C TYR A 492 -13.80 3.07 23.51
N ARG A 493 -12.97 3.92 22.93
CA ARG A 493 -11.58 3.61 22.59
C ARG A 493 -10.64 3.81 23.77
N ASP A 494 -10.92 4.82 24.59
CA ASP A 494 -10.29 5.12 25.86
C ASP A 494 -11.23 5.95 26.75
N PHE A 495 -10.78 6.39 27.92
CA PHE A 495 -11.59 7.21 28.83
C PHE A 495 -11.93 8.62 28.30
N TYR A 496 -11.27 9.07 27.24
CA TYR A 496 -11.35 10.42 26.72
C TYR A 496 -11.89 10.50 25.29
N THR A 497 -12.12 9.34 24.67
CA THR A 497 -12.55 9.24 23.28
C THR A 497 -13.61 8.15 23.12
N ALA A 498 -14.79 8.58 22.71
CA ALA A 498 -15.87 7.70 22.26
C ALA A 498 -16.07 7.87 20.76
N GLU A 499 -16.59 6.87 20.09
CA GLU A 499 -16.90 6.88 18.66
C GLU A 499 -18.36 6.45 18.45
N ILE A 500 -19.00 7.00 17.41
CA ILE A 500 -20.31 6.59 16.93
C ILE A 500 -20.35 6.74 15.41
N GLY A 501 -20.81 5.72 14.71
CA GLY A 501 -21.04 5.78 13.28
C GLY A 501 -22.37 6.43 12.90
N ASN A 502 -22.58 6.60 11.59
CA ASN A 502 -23.78 7.17 11.01
C ASN A 502 -24.33 6.24 9.92
N PRO A 503 -25.45 5.51 10.18
CA PRO A 503 -26.02 4.56 9.22
C PRO A 503 -26.53 5.22 7.93
N ASP A 504 -26.73 6.54 7.92
CA ASP A 504 -27.22 7.30 6.77
C ASP A 504 -26.12 7.92 5.90
N ILE A 505 -24.85 7.65 6.23
CA ILE A 505 -23.71 8.14 5.45
C ILE A 505 -23.78 7.68 4.01
N ARG A 506 -23.42 8.58 3.09
CA ARG A 506 -23.47 8.38 1.64
C ARG A 506 -22.06 8.18 1.07
N PRO A 507 -21.90 7.46 -0.05
CA PRO A 507 -20.63 7.37 -0.75
C PRO A 507 -20.14 8.75 -1.23
N GLU A 508 -18.83 8.89 -1.27
CA GLU A 508 -18.17 10.01 -1.95
C GLU A 508 -18.08 9.74 -3.46
N TYR A 509 -18.14 10.80 -4.27
CA TYR A 509 -17.92 10.73 -5.73
C TYR A 509 -16.79 11.66 -6.13
N ILE A 510 -15.80 11.11 -6.80
CA ILE A 510 -14.56 11.79 -7.12
C ILE A 510 -14.40 11.88 -8.64
N ASN A 511 -14.22 13.10 -9.18
CA ASN A 511 -13.85 13.36 -10.55
C ASN A 511 -12.40 13.85 -10.59
N SER A 512 -11.54 13.13 -11.31
CA SER A 512 -10.11 13.41 -11.43
C SER A 512 -9.74 13.74 -12.86
N PHE A 513 -9.04 14.86 -13.06
CA PHE A 513 -8.50 15.33 -14.33
C PHE A 513 -7.00 15.48 -14.20
N GLU A 514 -6.23 14.91 -15.12
CA GLU A 514 -4.78 15.01 -15.12
C GLU A 514 -4.25 15.34 -16.52
N LEU A 515 -3.24 16.20 -16.57
CA LEU A 515 -2.43 16.47 -17.76
C LEU A 515 -0.96 16.27 -17.40
N ASN A 516 -0.34 15.24 -17.94
CA ASN A 516 1.05 14.91 -17.71
C ASN A 516 1.89 15.20 -18.96
N TYR A 517 2.95 15.96 -18.80
CA TYR A 517 4.01 16.13 -19.78
C TYR A 517 5.26 15.40 -19.31
N ARG A 518 5.89 14.65 -20.21
CA ARG A 518 7.15 13.95 -19.95
C ARG A 518 8.14 14.14 -21.09
N LYS A 519 9.40 14.30 -20.72
CA LYS A 519 10.54 14.24 -21.65
C LYS A 519 11.62 13.31 -21.09
N SER A 520 12.05 12.35 -21.91
CA SER A 520 13.24 11.54 -21.65
C SER A 520 14.40 12.00 -22.55
N PHE A 521 15.62 12.00 -22.01
CA PHE A 521 16.84 12.33 -22.76
C PHE A 521 18.02 11.50 -22.21
N GLY A 522 18.45 10.51 -22.99
CA GLY A 522 19.37 9.48 -22.52
C GLY A 522 18.76 8.70 -21.33
N GLU A 523 19.47 8.65 -20.22
CA GLU A 523 19.01 8.01 -18.97
C GLU A 523 18.17 8.94 -18.09
N ASN A 524 18.07 10.22 -18.46
CA ASN A 524 17.38 11.24 -17.66
C ASN A 524 15.88 11.33 -18.02
N THR A 525 15.06 11.73 -17.07
CA THR A 525 13.63 11.96 -17.28
C THR A 525 13.14 13.16 -16.47
N VAL A 526 12.34 14.01 -17.10
CA VAL A 526 11.61 15.11 -16.46
C VAL A 526 10.12 14.89 -16.74
N SER A 527 9.29 14.99 -15.71
CA SER A 527 7.86 14.87 -15.81
C SER A 527 7.15 15.94 -14.97
N ALA A 528 6.11 16.53 -15.53
CA ALA A 528 5.25 17.47 -14.84
C ALA A 528 3.78 17.03 -15.03
N THR A 529 3.01 16.94 -13.93
CA THR A 529 1.58 16.59 -13.96
C THR A 529 0.79 17.72 -13.33
N VAL A 530 -0.09 18.34 -14.09
CA VAL A 530 -1.14 19.22 -13.55
C VAL A 530 -2.36 18.35 -13.28
N PHE A 531 -2.95 18.51 -12.11
CA PHE A 531 -4.13 17.75 -11.72
C PHE A 531 -5.20 18.64 -11.08
N HIS A 532 -6.45 18.24 -11.30
CA HIS A 532 -7.62 18.80 -10.62
C HIS A 532 -8.51 17.66 -10.18
N ARG A 533 -8.89 17.66 -8.89
CA ARG A 533 -9.79 16.67 -8.31
C ARG A 533 -10.93 17.40 -7.60
N TYR A 534 -12.15 16.97 -7.90
CA TYR A 534 -13.36 17.39 -7.22
C TYR A 534 -14.03 16.20 -6.57
N ARG A 535 -14.30 16.28 -5.26
CA ARG A 535 -14.99 15.28 -4.48
C ARG A 535 -16.29 15.84 -3.94
N LYS A 536 -17.38 15.13 -4.19
CA LYS A 536 -18.71 15.41 -3.69
C LYS A 536 -19.07 14.45 -2.56
N ASP A 537 -19.91 14.90 -1.62
CA ASP A 537 -20.36 14.14 -0.43
C ASP A 537 -19.18 13.65 0.43
N LYS A 538 -18.14 14.49 0.60
CA LYS A 538 -16.93 14.15 1.35
C LYS A 538 -17.26 13.62 2.75
N ILE A 539 -16.74 12.42 3.05
CA ILE A 539 -16.82 11.82 4.38
C ILE A 539 -15.66 12.34 5.22
N GLU A 540 -15.94 12.83 6.42
CA GLU A 540 -14.93 13.28 7.36
C GLU A 540 -15.33 12.93 8.78
N ARG A 541 -14.33 12.62 9.60
CA ARG A 541 -14.48 12.44 11.05
C ARG A 541 -14.64 13.80 11.69
N LEU A 542 -15.74 14.00 12.40
CA LEU A 542 -16.01 15.18 13.21
C LEU A 542 -15.83 14.82 14.68
N ARG A 543 -15.02 15.61 15.37
CA ARG A 543 -14.78 15.48 16.81
C ARG A 543 -15.50 16.60 17.54
N VAL A 544 -16.33 16.22 18.50
CA VAL A 544 -17.09 17.17 19.33
C VAL A 544 -16.94 16.82 20.82
N PRO A 545 -17.07 17.78 21.73
CA PRO A 545 -17.21 17.47 23.16
C PRO A 545 -18.45 16.63 23.40
N TYR A 546 -18.34 15.57 24.22
CA TYR A 546 -19.44 14.68 24.56
C TYR A 546 -19.81 14.74 26.04
N SER A 547 -18.82 14.66 26.91
CA SER A 547 -18.94 14.86 28.34
C SER A 547 -17.66 15.50 28.88
N ALA A 548 -17.59 15.79 30.17
CA ALA A 548 -16.41 16.44 30.78
C ALA A 548 -15.12 15.69 30.45
N GLY A 549 -14.22 16.31 29.66
CA GLY A 549 -12.95 15.74 29.22
C GLY A 549 -13.07 14.70 28.09
N VAL A 550 -14.26 14.24 27.75
CA VAL A 550 -14.48 13.19 26.71
C VAL A 550 -14.92 13.82 25.41
N THR A 551 -14.33 13.38 24.31
CA THR A 551 -14.74 13.72 22.95
C THR A 551 -15.48 12.56 22.28
N LEU A 552 -16.45 12.88 21.44
CA LEU A 552 -17.15 11.94 20.56
C LEU A 552 -16.68 12.17 19.13
N ASP A 553 -16.16 11.12 18.53
CA ASP A 553 -15.85 11.07 17.10
C ASP A 553 -17.03 10.47 16.34
N SER A 554 -17.50 11.16 15.30
CA SER A 554 -18.58 10.68 14.42
C SER A 554 -18.20 10.92 12.96
N MET A 555 -18.81 10.16 12.05
CA MET A 555 -18.61 10.30 10.61
C MET A 555 -19.77 11.05 9.97
N ALA A 556 -19.46 12.01 9.10
CA ALA A 556 -20.47 12.78 8.39
C ALA A 556 -20.05 13.08 6.94
N ASN A 557 -21.04 13.23 6.06
CA ASN A 557 -20.80 13.83 4.74
C ASN A 557 -20.75 15.36 4.92
N VAL A 558 -19.56 15.93 5.02
CA VAL A 558 -19.38 17.35 5.34
C VAL A 558 -19.64 18.31 4.18
N GLY A 559 -19.68 17.82 2.94
CA GLY A 559 -19.90 18.65 1.75
C GLY A 559 -18.99 18.26 0.59
N HIS A 560 -18.16 19.17 0.12
CA HIS A 560 -17.30 18.91 -1.03
C HIS A 560 -15.90 19.51 -0.86
N ASP A 561 -14.92 18.91 -1.55
CA ASP A 561 -13.57 19.44 -1.60
C ASP A 561 -13.00 19.53 -3.02
N TYR A 562 -11.95 20.35 -3.15
CA TYR A 562 -11.17 20.54 -4.37
C TYR A 562 -9.69 20.42 -4.05
N SER A 563 -8.95 19.74 -4.92
CA SER A 563 -7.49 19.70 -4.90
C SER A 563 -6.99 20.03 -6.31
N THR A 564 -6.26 21.14 -6.46
CA THR A 564 -5.70 21.57 -7.76
C THR A 564 -4.22 21.85 -7.58
N GLY A 565 -3.38 21.21 -8.38
CA GLY A 565 -1.94 21.35 -8.19
C GLY A 565 -1.08 20.85 -9.32
N ILE A 566 0.22 20.87 -9.06
CA ILE A 566 1.27 20.40 -9.95
C ILE A 566 2.20 19.45 -9.20
N GLU A 567 2.54 18.35 -9.85
CA GLU A 567 3.51 17.37 -9.41
C GLU A 567 4.69 17.36 -10.38
N LEU A 568 5.91 17.54 -9.88
CA LEU A 568 7.15 17.54 -10.65
C LEU A 568 8.00 16.35 -10.25
N SER A 569 8.56 15.66 -11.23
CA SER A 569 9.52 14.57 -11.01
C SER A 569 10.71 14.74 -11.97
N VAL A 570 11.91 14.81 -11.41
CA VAL A 570 13.17 14.98 -12.14
C VAL A 570 14.11 13.85 -11.71
N SER A 571 14.43 12.96 -12.64
CA SER A 571 15.39 11.88 -12.42
C SER A 571 16.59 12.08 -13.34
N LEU A 572 17.78 12.23 -12.75
CA LEU A 572 19.01 12.55 -13.44
C LEU A 572 20.11 11.54 -13.10
N HIS A 573 20.99 11.29 -14.07
CA HIS A 573 22.23 10.54 -13.97
C HIS A 573 23.41 11.49 -14.28
N PRO A 574 23.77 12.38 -13.35
CA PRO A 574 24.81 13.39 -13.63
C PRO A 574 26.14 12.75 -14.00
N VAL A 575 26.47 11.63 -13.37
CA VAL A 575 27.62 10.78 -13.66
C VAL A 575 27.27 9.31 -13.49
N ARG A 576 28.00 8.39 -14.09
CA ARG A 576 27.71 6.95 -14.12
C ARG A 576 27.53 6.28 -12.73
N TRP A 577 28.06 6.87 -11.68
CA TRP A 577 27.98 6.33 -10.32
C TRP A 577 26.99 7.08 -9.43
N TRP A 578 26.31 8.14 -9.91
CA TRP A 578 25.35 8.92 -9.13
C TRP A 578 24.03 9.09 -9.88
N ASN A 579 22.96 8.61 -9.27
CA ASN A 579 21.58 8.82 -9.69
C ASN A 579 20.92 9.70 -8.66
N THR A 580 20.22 10.74 -9.09
CA THR A 580 19.45 11.61 -8.19
C THR A 580 18.03 11.79 -8.72
N THR A 581 17.06 11.71 -7.84
CA THR A 581 15.65 11.94 -8.16
C THR A 581 15.07 12.94 -7.18
N VAL A 582 14.49 14.02 -7.71
CA VAL A 582 13.76 15.01 -6.93
C VAL A 582 12.30 14.95 -7.36
N ASN A 583 11.40 14.80 -6.38
CA ASN A 583 9.97 14.83 -6.57
C ASN A 583 9.40 15.96 -5.72
N GLY A 584 8.56 16.80 -6.31
CA GLY A 584 7.88 17.88 -5.62
C GLY A 584 6.41 17.87 -5.99
N ASN A 585 5.56 18.10 -5.01
CA ASN A 585 4.11 18.22 -5.16
C ASN A 585 3.67 19.53 -4.48
N VAL A 586 2.90 20.36 -5.19
CA VAL A 586 2.29 21.57 -4.64
C VAL A 586 0.85 21.62 -5.10
N TYR A 587 -0.09 21.73 -4.17
CA TYR A 587 -1.51 21.85 -4.51
C TYR A 587 -2.26 22.73 -3.54
N HIS A 588 -3.23 23.44 -4.08
CA HIS A 588 -4.22 24.15 -3.30
C HIS A 588 -5.36 23.20 -2.96
N TYR A 589 -5.62 23.03 -1.67
CA TYR A 589 -6.72 22.26 -1.11
C TYR A 589 -7.77 23.20 -0.55
N LYS A 590 -9.04 22.93 -0.82
CA LYS A 590 -10.17 23.69 -0.30
C LYS A 590 -11.30 22.73 0.04
N VAL A 591 -11.77 22.76 1.28
CA VAL A 591 -12.92 21.98 1.76
C VAL A 591 -14.01 22.93 2.23
N LYS A 592 -15.26 22.62 1.83
CA LYS A 592 -16.45 23.30 2.28
C LYS A 592 -17.23 22.37 3.20
N ASN A 593 -17.35 22.77 4.46
CA ASN A 593 -18.18 22.08 5.44
C ASN A 593 -19.57 22.70 5.43
N GLU A 594 -20.56 21.97 4.87
CA GLU A 594 -21.96 22.38 4.78
C GLU A 594 -22.77 22.01 6.05
N GLN A 595 -22.21 21.19 6.94
CA GLN A 595 -22.81 20.83 8.22
C GLN A 595 -22.56 21.90 9.31
N ALA A 596 -21.51 22.71 9.17
CA ALA A 596 -21.24 23.78 10.09
C ALA A 596 -22.27 24.92 9.96
N ALA A 597 -22.68 25.51 11.08
CA ALA A 597 -23.59 26.65 11.11
C ALA A 597 -23.08 27.81 10.22
N GLY A 598 -23.83 28.16 9.18
CA GLY A 598 -23.44 29.18 8.19
C GLY A 598 -22.51 28.68 7.09
N GLY A 599 -22.13 27.42 7.06
CA GLY A 599 -21.17 26.83 6.12
C GLY A 599 -19.75 27.36 6.35
N ASN A 600 -18.80 26.49 6.67
CA ASN A 600 -17.40 26.87 6.82
C ASN A 600 -16.57 26.43 5.62
N THR A 601 -15.62 27.24 5.19
CA THR A 601 -14.69 26.92 4.12
C THR A 601 -13.26 27.05 4.63
N THR A 602 -12.52 25.95 4.60
CA THR A 602 -11.10 25.92 4.99
C THR A 602 -10.25 25.63 3.76
N SER A 603 -9.11 26.29 3.65
CA SER A 603 -8.18 26.06 2.54
C SER A 603 -6.72 26.12 2.99
N SER A 604 -5.88 25.41 2.28
CA SER A 604 -4.42 25.42 2.46
C SER A 604 -3.70 25.21 1.14
N THR A 605 -2.44 25.65 1.10
CA THR A 605 -1.51 25.24 0.07
C THR A 605 -0.60 24.16 0.66
N ASN A 606 -0.78 22.94 0.20
CA ASN A 606 -0.03 21.78 0.64
C ASN A 606 1.14 21.56 -0.30
N TYR A 607 2.29 21.16 0.22
CA TYR A 607 3.46 20.87 -0.57
C TYR A 607 4.34 19.83 0.10
N ASP A 608 5.02 19.03 -0.70
CA ASP A 608 6.01 18.06 -0.24
C ASP A 608 7.16 17.95 -1.24
N ILE A 609 8.35 17.64 -0.73
CA ILE A 609 9.55 17.43 -1.51
C ILE A 609 10.21 16.14 -1.01
N LEU A 610 10.51 15.25 -1.93
CA LEU A 610 11.30 14.05 -1.71
C LEU A 610 12.54 14.11 -2.58
N TRP A 611 13.72 13.98 -1.98
CA TRP A 611 15.00 13.95 -2.66
C TRP A 611 15.72 12.64 -2.36
N ASN A 612 15.94 11.84 -3.39
CA ASN A 612 16.60 10.54 -3.31
C ASN A 612 17.90 10.56 -4.09
N ASN A 613 18.99 10.07 -3.50
CA ASN A 613 20.30 9.92 -4.13
C ASN A 613 20.80 8.50 -3.98
N LEU A 614 21.26 7.92 -5.08
CA LEU A 614 21.87 6.61 -5.14
C LEU A 614 23.28 6.72 -5.69
N PHE A 615 24.26 6.28 -4.90
CA PHE A 615 25.68 6.27 -5.26
C PHE A 615 26.14 4.82 -5.46
N ASN A 616 26.59 4.48 -6.66
CA ASN A 616 27.14 3.18 -7.02
C ASN A 616 28.66 3.20 -6.86
N LEU A 617 29.16 2.66 -5.75
CA LEU A 617 30.60 2.61 -5.45
C LEU A 617 31.19 1.29 -5.91
N GLY A 618 31.60 1.24 -7.18
CA GLY A 618 32.09 0.03 -7.83
C GLY A 618 30.97 -0.98 -8.12
N LYS A 619 31.31 -2.29 -8.15
CA LYS A 619 30.40 -3.35 -8.61
C LYS A 619 29.45 -3.89 -7.53
N TYR A 620 29.77 -3.68 -6.24
CA TYR A 620 29.16 -4.40 -5.14
C TYR A 620 28.62 -3.53 -4.01
N THR A 621 29.01 -2.24 -3.97
CA THR A 621 28.63 -1.32 -2.89
C THR A 621 27.74 -0.22 -3.44
N ARG A 622 26.64 0.05 -2.73
CA ARG A 622 25.73 1.17 -3.00
C ARG A 622 25.45 1.94 -1.72
N ILE A 623 25.32 3.26 -1.84
CA ILE A 623 24.87 4.14 -0.77
C ILE A 623 23.64 4.89 -1.25
N GLN A 624 22.62 4.96 -0.41
CA GLN A 624 21.42 5.76 -0.65
C GLN A 624 21.30 6.83 0.43
N LEU A 625 20.97 8.05 0.01
CA LEU A 625 20.65 9.19 0.88
C LEU A 625 19.29 9.74 0.46
N ASP A 626 18.36 9.79 1.40
CA ASP A 626 17.01 10.30 1.19
C ASP A 626 16.73 11.48 2.11
N GLY A 627 16.09 12.51 1.58
CA GLY A 627 15.54 13.63 2.34
C GLY A 627 14.08 13.83 2.01
N SER A 628 13.24 13.97 3.02
CA SER A 628 11.81 14.26 2.89
C SER A 628 11.43 15.50 3.68
N PHE A 629 10.68 16.39 3.04
CA PHE A 629 10.03 17.52 3.67
C PHE A 629 8.55 17.50 3.33
N VAL A 630 7.70 17.59 4.35
CA VAL A 630 6.25 17.63 4.24
C VAL A 630 5.75 18.94 4.82
N GLY A 631 5.07 19.75 4.01
CA GLY A 631 4.47 21.01 4.42
C GLY A 631 3.22 20.82 5.30
N PRO A 632 2.71 21.92 5.87
CA PRO A 632 1.50 21.87 6.69
C PRO A 632 0.28 21.50 5.83
N SER A 633 -0.77 20.98 6.48
CA SER A 633 -2.06 20.70 5.84
C SER A 633 -3.22 21.02 6.76
N VAL A 634 -4.43 21.18 6.20
CA VAL A 634 -5.64 21.48 6.99
C VAL A 634 -6.72 20.41 6.78
N THR A 635 -7.56 20.27 7.81
CA THR A 635 -8.84 19.55 7.79
C THR A 635 -9.98 20.55 8.05
N THR A 636 -11.24 20.10 8.13
CA THR A 636 -12.37 20.97 8.45
C THR A 636 -12.30 21.53 9.88
N GLN A 637 -11.61 20.85 10.80
CA GLN A 637 -11.54 21.22 12.22
C GLN A 637 -10.14 21.59 12.71
N GLY A 638 -9.08 21.47 11.87
CA GLY A 638 -7.73 21.72 12.36
C GLY A 638 -6.66 21.72 11.29
N ARG A 639 -5.41 21.63 11.75
CA ARG A 639 -4.22 21.62 10.90
C ARG A 639 -3.16 20.65 11.43
N THR A 640 -2.26 20.23 10.53
CA THR A 640 -1.00 19.57 10.88
C THR A 640 0.17 20.48 10.51
N ASP A 641 1.21 20.47 11.33
CA ASP A 641 2.43 21.25 11.08
C ASP A 641 3.37 20.53 10.09
N ALA A 642 4.32 21.29 9.54
CA ALA A 642 5.35 20.74 8.68
C ALA A 642 6.36 19.87 9.47
N TYR A 643 6.92 18.85 8.81
CA TYR A 643 8.00 18.04 9.34
C TYR A 643 8.96 17.61 8.24
N TRP A 644 10.16 17.15 8.64
CA TRP A 644 11.17 16.63 7.72
C TRP A 644 11.99 15.52 8.38
N TYR A 645 12.61 14.69 7.56
CA TYR A 645 13.55 13.67 8.00
C TYR A 645 14.54 13.32 6.89
N ALA A 646 15.64 12.67 7.28
CA ALA A 646 16.64 12.17 6.34
C ALA A 646 17.10 10.77 6.74
N ASN A 647 17.28 9.91 5.71
CA ASN A 647 17.65 8.51 5.85
C ASN A 647 18.95 8.22 5.10
N VAL A 648 19.71 7.24 5.60
CA VAL A 648 20.91 6.72 4.95
C VAL A 648 20.87 5.20 4.91
N ALA A 649 21.23 4.60 3.78
CA ALA A 649 21.41 3.16 3.68
C ALA A 649 22.69 2.80 2.93
N VAL A 650 23.35 1.73 3.38
CA VAL A 650 24.52 1.15 2.73
C VAL A 650 24.21 -0.31 2.41
N ARG A 651 24.37 -0.68 1.15
CA ARG A 651 24.19 -2.04 0.64
C ARG A 651 25.51 -2.60 0.14
N GLN A 652 25.86 -3.79 0.62
CA GLN A 652 27.03 -4.54 0.18
C GLN A 652 26.61 -5.90 -0.38
N GLN A 653 27.01 -6.22 -1.61
CA GLN A 653 26.83 -7.54 -2.19
C GLN A 653 28.10 -8.38 -1.93
N LEU A 654 27.88 -9.62 -1.51
CA LEU A 654 28.89 -10.58 -1.08
C LEU A 654 28.67 -11.92 -1.81
N CYS A 655 29.65 -12.83 -1.75
CA CYS A 655 29.54 -14.21 -2.26
C CYS A 655 29.05 -14.26 -3.73
N ASN A 656 29.69 -13.52 -4.64
CA ASN A 656 29.29 -13.42 -6.04
C ASN A 656 27.81 -12.99 -6.20
N ARG A 657 27.38 -12.00 -5.42
CA ARG A 657 26.01 -11.45 -5.39
C ARG A 657 24.93 -12.41 -4.85
N LYS A 658 25.30 -13.54 -4.26
CA LYS A 658 24.35 -14.47 -3.64
C LYS A 658 23.87 -13.99 -2.26
N LEU A 659 24.73 -13.25 -1.54
CA LEU A 659 24.40 -12.65 -0.27
C LEU A 659 24.45 -11.12 -0.38
N THR A 660 23.44 -10.45 0.11
CA THR A 660 23.38 -8.98 0.19
C THR A 660 23.18 -8.59 1.65
N ALA A 661 24.04 -7.71 2.18
CA ALA A 661 23.88 -7.08 3.47
C ALA A 661 23.46 -5.61 3.24
N THR A 662 22.43 -5.15 3.92
CA THR A 662 21.97 -3.75 3.89
C THR A 662 21.87 -3.23 5.32
N LEU A 663 22.53 -2.11 5.60
CA LEU A 663 22.45 -1.37 6.85
C LEU A 663 21.73 -0.05 6.59
N ALA A 664 20.59 0.17 7.24
CA ALA A 664 19.76 1.34 7.06
C ALA A 664 19.62 2.13 8.37
N PHE A 665 19.67 3.45 8.26
CA PHE A 665 19.49 4.41 9.36
C PHE A 665 18.33 5.32 8.99
N ARG A 666 17.25 5.28 9.76
CA ARG A 666 16.07 6.14 9.58
C ARG A 666 16.14 7.35 10.50
N ASP A 667 15.75 8.50 9.96
CA ASP A 667 15.75 9.81 10.61
C ASP A 667 17.03 10.07 11.45
N ILE A 668 18.16 10.14 10.74
CA ILE A 668 19.50 10.31 11.35
C ILE A 668 19.62 11.58 12.20
N PHE A 669 18.79 12.60 11.92
CA PHE A 669 18.77 13.89 12.64
C PHE A 669 17.74 13.94 13.77
N ARG A 670 16.88 12.90 13.94
CA ARG A 670 15.77 12.88 14.90
C ARG A 670 14.82 14.08 14.74
N SER A 671 14.59 14.46 13.50
CA SER A 671 13.85 15.68 13.13
C SER A 671 12.35 15.45 12.96
N ALA A 672 11.91 14.22 12.75
CA ALA A 672 10.51 13.89 12.61
C ALA A 672 9.72 14.20 13.88
N LYS A 673 8.76 15.14 13.76
CA LYS A 673 7.78 15.49 14.79
C LYS A 673 6.44 15.68 14.11
N TYR A 674 5.43 15.00 14.60
CA TYR A 674 4.08 15.10 14.07
C TYR A 674 3.24 15.94 15.04
N ILE A 675 2.73 17.08 14.58
CA ILE A 675 1.96 18.01 15.39
C ILE A 675 0.60 18.20 14.70
N SER A 676 -0.47 17.93 15.46
CA SER A 676 -1.86 18.14 15.03
C SER A 676 -2.55 19.09 16.00
N ASP A 677 -3.20 20.14 15.49
CA ASP A 677 -3.94 21.13 16.26
C ASP A 677 -5.39 21.16 15.73
N ILE A 678 -6.32 20.64 16.52
CA ILE A 678 -7.76 20.68 16.27
C ILE A 678 -8.33 21.83 17.09
N GLN A 679 -9.12 22.68 16.47
CA GLN A 679 -9.72 23.83 17.13
C GLN A 679 -11.15 24.08 16.60
N THR A 680 -12.11 24.00 17.51
CA THR A 680 -13.50 24.41 17.31
C THR A 680 -13.91 25.40 18.40
N ALA A 681 -15.17 25.82 18.46
CA ALA A 681 -15.66 26.70 19.53
C ALA A 681 -15.49 26.07 20.93
N ASP A 682 -15.75 24.77 21.06
CA ASP A 682 -15.85 24.07 22.32
C ASP A 682 -14.77 22.99 22.53
N LEU A 683 -13.85 22.86 21.57
CA LEU A 683 -12.76 21.87 21.61
C LEU A 683 -11.46 22.48 21.12
N ARG A 684 -10.39 22.30 21.90
CA ARG A 684 -9.02 22.47 21.43
C ARG A 684 -8.22 21.22 21.77
N SER A 685 -7.50 20.65 20.81
CA SER A 685 -6.65 19.48 21.04
C SER A 685 -5.35 19.64 20.25
N LEU A 686 -4.25 19.88 20.95
CA LEU A 686 -2.92 19.97 20.39
C LEU A 686 -2.16 18.70 20.74
N THR A 687 -1.89 17.88 19.74
CA THR A 687 -1.18 16.59 19.90
C THR A 687 0.19 16.66 19.26
N ARG A 688 1.22 16.21 19.97
CA ARG A 688 2.60 16.11 19.50
C ARG A 688 3.09 14.68 19.66
N ILE A 689 3.52 14.06 18.57
CA ILE A 689 4.08 12.70 18.54
C ILE A 689 5.53 12.78 18.06
N LYS A 690 6.46 12.24 18.86
CA LYS A 690 7.89 12.20 18.53
C LYS A 690 8.38 10.76 18.51
N PRO A 691 8.59 10.17 17.32
CA PRO A 691 9.18 8.83 17.21
C PRO A 691 10.57 8.75 17.81
N LYS A 692 10.94 7.59 18.38
CA LYS A 692 12.26 7.33 18.94
C LYS A 692 13.27 6.98 17.84
N TYR A 693 13.85 7.97 17.19
CA TYR A 693 14.87 7.81 16.17
C TYR A 693 16.28 8.12 16.68
N PRO A 694 17.36 7.75 15.95
CA PRO A 694 17.37 6.96 14.72
C PRO A 694 17.05 5.47 14.98
N GLN A 695 16.37 4.85 14.01
CA GLN A 695 16.22 3.41 13.95
C GLN A 695 17.30 2.83 13.02
N ILE A 696 18.07 1.87 13.51
CA ILE A 696 19.10 1.17 12.72
C ILE A 696 18.58 -0.23 12.42
N THR A 697 18.57 -0.61 11.14
CA THR A 697 18.11 -1.92 10.66
C THR A 697 19.21 -2.61 9.86
N LEU A 698 19.54 -3.84 10.19
CA LEU A 698 20.40 -4.73 9.42
C LEU A 698 19.54 -5.77 8.71
N THR A 699 19.70 -5.91 7.40
CA THR A 699 19.05 -6.92 6.58
C THR A 699 20.09 -7.78 5.86
N LEU A 700 19.92 -9.10 5.92
CA LEU A 700 20.66 -10.09 5.17
C LEU A 700 19.74 -10.80 4.20
N SER A 701 20.03 -10.72 2.90
CA SER A 701 19.26 -11.35 1.83
C SER A 701 20.12 -12.39 1.13
N TRP A 702 19.69 -13.64 1.15
CA TRP A 702 20.36 -14.73 0.44
C TRP A 702 19.50 -15.27 -0.70
N THR A 703 20.10 -15.39 -1.88
CA THR A 703 19.41 -15.88 -3.08
C THR A 703 20.22 -16.99 -3.73
N PHE A 704 19.55 -18.04 -4.19
CA PHE A 704 20.17 -19.12 -4.95
C PHE A 704 19.39 -19.40 -6.24
N ASN A 705 20.13 -19.88 -7.27
CA ASN A 705 19.61 -20.09 -8.62
C ASN A 705 18.79 -18.89 -9.12
N SER A 706 19.47 -17.74 -9.06
CA SER A 706 19.07 -16.39 -9.43
C SER A 706 17.58 -16.19 -9.81
N PHE A 707 16.82 -15.60 -8.90
CA PHE A 707 15.62 -14.81 -9.22
C PHE A 707 16.03 -13.60 -10.09
N LYS A 708 16.78 -13.82 -11.15
CA LYS A 708 17.06 -12.75 -12.13
C LYS A 708 15.85 -12.69 -13.04
N ALA A 709 15.10 -11.59 -12.96
CA ALA A 709 14.21 -11.22 -14.03
C ALA A 709 15.03 -11.10 -15.32
N LYS A 710 14.83 -12.00 -16.28
CA LYS A 710 15.31 -11.74 -17.65
C LYS A 710 14.58 -10.49 -18.10
N SER A 711 15.33 -9.48 -18.54
CA SER A 711 14.84 -8.27 -19.18
C SER A 711 14.17 -8.58 -20.54
N THR A 712 13.15 -9.45 -20.54
CA THR A 712 12.32 -9.71 -21.73
C THR A 712 11.48 -8.49 -22.05
N GLN A 713 11.11 -7.70 -21.04
CA GLN A 713 10.41 -6.44 -21.26
C GLN A 713 11.25 -5.36 -21.94
N ALA A 714 12.58 -5.31 -21.75
CA ALA A 714 13.43 -4.38 -22.50
C ALA A 714 13.52 -4.71 -24.01
N LYS A 715 13.19 -5.95 -24.40
CA LYS A 715 13.05 -6.32 -25.83
C LYS A 715 11.62 -6.09 -26.33
N GLU A 716 10.59 -6.33 -25.53
CA GLU A 716 9.20 -6.02 -25.89
C GLU A 716 8.97 -4.50 -25.93
N ASP A 717 9.44 -3.75 -24.94
CA ASP A 717 9.37 -2.27 -24.98
C ASP A 717 10.21 -1.68 -26.13
N ARG A 718 11.32 -2.32 -26.53
CA ARG A 718 12.06 -1.92 -27.74
C ARG A 718 11.40 -2.39 -29.04
N SER A 719 10.79 -3.57 -29.08
CA SER A 719 10.08 -4.02 -30.28
C SER A 719 8.78 -3.25 -30.49
N GLU A 720 8.02 -2.94 -29.45
CA GLU A 720 6.86 -2.04 -29.53
C GLU A 720 7.25 -0.60 -29.88
N MET A 721 8.44 -0.12 -29.42
CA MET A 721 8.95 1.20 -29.74
C MET A 721 9.55 1.30 -31.16
N PHE A 722 10.06 0.20 -31.74
CA PHE A 722 10.74 0.19 -33.05
C PHE A 722 9.89 -0.43 -34.18
N GLU A 723 8.86 -1.22 -33.92
CA GLU A 723 7.90 -1.65 -34.98
C GLU A 723 7.00 -0.51 -35.43
N GLY A 724 6.85 0.57 -34.62
CA GLY A 724 6.16 1.80 -35.04
C GLY A 724 6.98 2.73 -35.97
N ILE A 725 8.26 2.43 -36.24
CA ILE A 725 9.16 3.34 -37.03
C ILE A 725 9.54 2.76 -38.41
N LYS A 726 9.14 1.52 -38.69
CA LYS A 726 9.35 0.97 -40.05
C LYS A 726 7.99 0.68 -40.70
N HIS A 727 7.43 1.71 -41.32
CA HIS A 727 6.72 1.73 -42.62
C HIS A 727 6.12 3.11 -42.86
#